data_02915fd284f0bd18791136cfd5b4ae88
#
_entry.id   02915fd284f0bd18791136cfd5b4ae88
#
_cell.length_a   1.000
_cell.length_b   1.000
_cell.length_c   1.000
_cell.angle_alpha   90.00
_cell.angle_beta   90.00
_cell.angle_gamma   90.00
#
_symmetry.space_group_name_H-M   'P 1'
#
loop_
_entity.id
_entity.type
_entity.pdbx_description
1 polymer ?
#
loop_
_entity_poly.entity_id
_entity_poly.type
_entity_poly.pdbx_seq_one_letter_code
_entity_poly.pdbx_strand_id
1 'polypeptide(L)'
;MNFLAPAFLAGLVAIAVPVVIHLIHRERRVVVPFPSLMFLQRIPYRSVRRQKLRHLLLLLLRCAALALLVAAFARPFFAKRQNAIATSGARQVVILLDQSASMGYGDRWTRARDAAKKVARGLRGNDRATLVLFAGDASVASEPMATPDRVVAAVNAAQLSAEGTRYAPALKLATQIVAASTMPRREVVVISDFQKIGWANHNEIVFPQGTVVTPIDLGGAGRATDVGVSQVTTDRDSTGVRDHVTVAARLVNTGDKPRALAATLAVGGRDVETQQATVPARGAKQVAFASIPVPSGATRGAVRVTPDSLVEDDQLAFTIAPDEAVPVLLVEPTTPREHQSLFLEQALAIGDRPTFRVDVKTVNALTPRDFTGRALVVLDEVAPPNGAVGAALRATVNAGSGLLIVPGEGRAETWPAEWRAMVPAQIGRLIDRTSDAGGTLSAIDYASPVFELFNAPRSGDFSTARFYRYRALAPQPNAAVLARFDDNSPALVEQPVGEGKVLVWASSVDAYWTNLPLQPVFLPFVHQLGKFAGRYADPRPWFTAGEVLDLSRHGELTAPFLGGRGSDSTTELVLQSPSGERTRVTAAGANHLLTLREQGFYELRGRDTPVGSGRPIAVNVDPAEADLTHLDPQEMVAAVTAVNGERLPGSDLNLATPEEQERRQRVWWYLLLGALFLMAGETAMSNRLSRSR
;
A
#
# COMPACT_ATOMS: atom_id res chain seq x y z
N MET A 1 -3.28 -26.14 34.38
CA MET A 1 -4.49 -26.92 34.15
C MET A 1 -5.61 -25.91 33.93
N ASN A 2 -6.23 -25.91 32.77
CA ASN A 2 -7.31 -24.98 32.42
C ASN A 2 -8.62 -25.79 32.33
N PHE A 3 -9.77 -25.10 32.43
CA PHE A 3 -11.08 -25.71 32.36
C PHE A 3 -11.87 -25.11 31.19
N LEU A 4 -12.50 -25.98 30.42
CA LEU A 4 -13.36 -25.52 29.31
C LEU A 4 -14.67 -24.89 29.81
N ALA A 5 -15.19 -25.42 30.91
CA ALA A 5 -16.45 -24.97 31.50
C ALA A 5 -16.28 -24.72 33.02
N PRO A 6 -15.58 -23.65 33.43
CA PRO A 6 -15.25 -23.39 34.83
C PRO A 6 -16.47 -23.17 35.72
N ALA A 7 -17.62 -22.78 35.16
CA ALA A 7 -18.87 -22.57 35.89
C ALA A 7 -19.36 -23.86 36.60
N PHE A 8 -19.03 -25.06 36.05
CA PHE A 8 -19.38 -26.31 36.71
C PHE A 8 -18.64 -26.55 38.03
N LEU A 9 -17.50 -25.87 38.27
CA LEU A 9 -16.81 -25.97 39.56
C LEU A 9 -17.67 -25.44 40.74
N ALA A 10 -18.65 -24.57 40.49
CA ALA A 10 -19.63 -24.19 41.49
C ALA A 10 -20.42 -25.39 42.04
N GLY A 11 -20.51 -26.46 41.26
CA GLY A 11 -21.10 -27.74 41.69
C GLY A 11 -20.37 -28.41 42.86
N LEU A 12 -19.15 -28.00 43.22
CA LEU A 12 -18.44 -28.45 44.42
C LEU A 12 -19.22 -28.12 45.72
N VAL A 13 -20.08 -27.10 45.69
CA VAL A 13 -20.96 -26.77 46.81
C VAL A 13 -21.91 -27.97 47.15
N ALA A 14 -22.23 -28.84 46.17
CA ALA A 14 -23.03 -30.04 46.37
C ALA A 14 -22.35 -31.07 47.31
N ILE A 15 -21.01 -30.97 47.53
CA ILE A 15 -20.31 -31.78 48.51
C ILE A 15 -20.79 -31.50 49.94
N ALA A 16 -21.37 -30.31 50.23
CA ALA A 16 -21.96 -30.01 51.50
C ALA A 16 -23.18 -30.93 51.81
N VAL A 17 -23.89 -31.44 50.80
CA VAL A 17 -25.08 -32.26 50.98
C VAL A 17 -24.78 -33.59 51.70
N PRO A 18 -23.85 -34.45 51.20
CA PRO A 18 -23.51 -35.70 51.90
C PRO A 18 -22.91 -35.42 53.30
N VAL A 19 -22.17 -34.33 53.47
CA VAL A 19 -21.62 -33.94 54.76
C VAL A 19 -22.76 -33.56 55.74
N VAL A 20 -23.68 -32.74 55.33
CA VAL A 20 -24.84 -32.31 56.15
C VAL A 20 -25.72 -33.52 56.48
N ILE A 21 -26.01 -34.41 55.47
CA ILE A 21 -26.79 -35.63 55.71
C ILE A 21 -26.08 -36.53 56.75
N HIS A 22 -24.76 -36.67 56.64
CA HIS A 22 -23.97 -37.48 57.59
C HIS A 22 -23.98 -36.89 59.01
N LEU A 23 -24.02 -35.59 59.16
CA LEU A 23 -24.07 -34.88 60.43
C LEU A 23 -25.48 -34.91 61.06
N ILE A 24 -26.56 -34.96 60.22
CA ILE A 24 -27.97 -34.91 60.67
C ILE A 24 -28.53 -36.30 60.92
N HIS A 25 -27.87 -37.37 60.50
CA HIS A 25 -28.41 -38.74 60.62
C HIS A 25 -28.65 -39.12 62.09
N ARG A 26 -29.91 -39.06 62.50
CA ARG A 26 -30.38 -39.44 63.85
C ARG A 26 -30.62 -40.96 63.84
N GLU A 27 -29.91 -41.71 64.66
CA GLU A 27 -30.25 -43.09 64.97
C GLU A 27 -31.67 -43.15 65.57
N ARG A 28 -32.59 -43.81 64.87
CA ARG A 28 -33.89 -44.17 65.51
C ARG A 28 -33.63 -45.22 66.59
N ARG A 29 -33.72 -44.81 67.88
CA ARG A 29 -33.75 -45.74 68.97
C ARG A 29 -35.12 -46.43 68.97
N VAL A 30 -35.18 -47.74 68.76
CA VAL A 30 -36.31 -48.58 69.05
C VAL A 30 -36.39 -48.70 70.55
N VAL A 31 -37.38 -48.10 71.16
CA VAL A 31 -37.66 -48.26 72.58
C VAL A 31 -38.44 -49.56 72.72
N VAL A 32 -37.79 -50.55 73.34
CA VAL A 32 -38.46 -51.77 73.76
C VAL A 32 -39.06 -51.55 75.16
N PRO A 33 -40.35 -51.61 75.37
CA PRO A 33 -40.96 -51.46 76.68
C PRO A 33 -40.61 -52.63 77.59
N PHE A 34 -39.90 -52.30 78.69
CA PHE A 34 -39.55 -53.30 79.74
C PHE A 34 -40.54 -53.17 80.90
N PRO A 35 -41.11 -54.22 81.40
CA PRO A 35 -42.30 -54.17 82.30
C PRO A 35 -42.01 -53.97 83.77
N SER A 36 -40.78 -53.76 84.27
CA SER A 36 -40.50 -53.56 85.69
C SER A 36 -39.39 -52.52 85.96
N LEU A 37 -39.68 -51.43 86.69
CA LEU A 37 -38.83 -50.34 87.04
C LEU A 37 -38.25 -50.43 88.47
N MET A 38 -38.34 -51.60 89.17
CA MET A 38 -38.12 -51.67 90.62
C MET A 38 -36.67 -51.69 91.09
N PHE A 39 -35.65 -51.63 90.21
CA PHE A 39 -34.24 -51.67 90.62
C PHE A 39 -33.32 -50.63 89.94
N LEU A 40 -33.78 -49.52 89.53
CA LEU A 40 -32.90 -48.47 88.95
C LEU A 40 -32.48 -47.40 89.98
N GLN A 41 -31.35 -47.65 90.61
CA GLN A 41 -30.61 -46.58 91.31
C GLN A 41 -30.12 -45.50 90.31
N ARG A 42 -30.29 -44.25 90.62
CA ARG A 42 -29.88 -43.10 89.82
C ARG A 42 -28.39 -43.10 89.53
N ILE A 43 -28.00 -43.38 88.31
CA ILE A 43 -26.66 -43.14 87.81
C ILE A 43 -26.59 -41.74 87.18
N PRO A 44 -25.64 -40.85 87.59
CA PRO A 44 -25.57 -39.54 87.00
C PRO A 44 -25.07 -39.64 85.54
N TYR A 45 -25.91 -39.19 84.60
CA TYR A 45 -25.56 -39.12 83.20
C TYR A 45 -24.57 -37.96 82.99
N ARG A 46 -23.28 -38.24 82.77
CA ARG A 46 -22.38 -37.33 82.07
C ARG A 46 -22.52 -37.55 80.60
N SER A 47 -23.31 -36.74 79.89
CA SER A 47 -23.37 -36.78 78.43
C SER A 47 -22.16 -36.10 77.83
N VAL A 48 -21.07 -36.82 77.61
CA VAL A 48 -20.00 -36.36 76.75
C VAL A 48 -20.47 -36.53 75.31
N ARG A 49 -20.98 -35.49 74.71
CA ARG A 49 -21.41 -35.42 73.31
C ARG A 49 -20.17 -35.44 72.44
N ARG A 50 -19.46 -36.58 72.30
CA ARG A 50 -18.52 -36.83 71.23
C ARG A 50 -19.24 -37.53 70.10
N GLN A 51 -19.61 -36.78 69.09
CA GLN A 51 -20.05 -37.35 67.82
C GLN A 51 -18.90 -38.13 67.23
N LYS A 52 -18.86 -39.43 67.33
CA LYS A 52 -17.95 -40.32 66.58
C LYS A 52 -18.45 -40.38 65.17
N LEU A 53 -17.69 -39.82 64.26
CA LEU A 53 -17.92 -39.99 62.81
C LEU A 53 -17.78 -41.47 62.45
N ARG A 54 -18.88 -42.21 62.56
CA ARG A 54 -18.96 -43.64 62.11
C ARG A 54 -19.02 -43.63 60.58
N HIS A 55 -18.20 -44.43 59.94
CA HIS A 55 -18.11 -44.58 58.47
C HIS A 55 -17.48 -43.38 57.75
N LEU A 56 -16.51 -42.72 58.29
CA LEU A 56 -15.75 -41.61 57.67
C LEU A 56 -15.26 -41.99 56.26
N LEU A 57 -14.88 -43.26 56.04
CA LEU A 57 -14.40 -43.75 54.74
C LEU A 57 -15.52 -43.73 53.66
N LEU A 58 -16.76 -44.06 54.03
CA LEU A 58 -17.91 -43.97 53.12
C LEU A 58 -18.25 -42.51 52.75
N LEU A 59 -18.17 -41.60 53.72
CA LEU A 59 -18.33 -40.17 53.49
C LEU A 59 -17.25 -39.64 52.53
N LEU A 60 -15.99 -40.04 52.77
CA LEU A 60 -14.87 -39.65 51.94
C LEU A 60 -15.02 -40.14 50.49
N LEU A 61 -15.44 -41.43 50.33
CA LEU A 61 -15.71 -41.97 48.99
C LEU A 61 -16.82 -41.22 48.26
N ARG A 62 -17.94 -40.83 48.91
CA ARG A 62 -19.00 -40.03 48.34
C ARG A 62 -18.51 -38.64 47.95
N CYS A 63 -17.84 -37.97 48.82
CA CYS A 63 -17.30 -36.63 48.54
C CYS A 63 -16.29 -36.66 47.39
N ALA A 64 -15.40 -37.66 47.34
CA ALA A 64 -14.44 -37.84 46.26
C ALA A 64 -15.10 -38.19 44.92
N ALA A 65 -16.10 -39.06 44.88
CA ALA A 65 -16.87 -39.38 43.69
C ALA A 65 -17.59 -38.14 43.12
N LEU A 66 -18.17 -37.33 43.99
CA LEU A 66 -18.86 -36.10 43.61
C LEU A 66 -17.89 -35.05 43.10
N ALA A 67 -16.72 -34.92 43.77
CA ALA A 67 -15.63 -34.01 43.34
C ALA A 67 -15.10 -34.38 41.94
N LEU A 68 -14.87 -35.68 41.68
CA LEU A 68 -14.42 -36.19 40.40
C LEU A 68 -15.48 -35.98 39.30
N LEU A 69 -16.75 -36.15 39.65
CA LEU A 69 -17.84 -35.91 38.72
C LEU A 69 -17.91 -34.44 38.31
N VAL A 70 -17.88 -33.53 39.28
CA VAL A 70 -17.86 -32.08 39.04
C VAL A 70 -16.62 -31.68 38.22
N ALA A 71 -15.45 -32.22 38.54
CA ALA A 71 -14.25 -31.98 37.80
C ALA A 71 -14.32 -32.50 36.35
N ALA A 72 -14.96 -33.64 36.11
CA ALA A 72 -15.20 -34.18 34.77
C ALA A 72 -16.08 -33.24 33.93
N PHE A 73 -17.17 -32.72 34.49
CA PHE A 73 -18.04 -31.75 33.79
C PHE A 73 -17.38 -30.40 33.54
N ALA A 74 -16.43 -29.98 34.39
CA ALA A 74 -15.61 -28.78 34.15
C ALA A 74 -14.63 -28.95 32.99
N ARG A 75 -14.51 -30.17 32.42
CA ARG A 75 -13.67 -30.53 31.25
C ARG A 75 -12.24 -29.98 31.37
N PRO A 76 -11.42 -30.50 32.28
CA PRO A 76 -10.04 -30.05 32.44
C PRO A 76 -9.18 -30.46 31.25
N PHE A 77 -8.28 -29.54 30.86
CA PHE A 77 -7.23 -29.82 29.87
C PHE A 77 -5.92 -29.20 30.30
N PHE A 78 -4.81 -29.79 29.86
CA PHE A 78 -3.49 -29.24 30.05
C PHE A 78 -3.14 -28.40 28.81
N ALA A 79 -3.05 -27.08 28.95
CA ALA A 79 -2.48 -26.24 27.93
C ALA A 79 -1.01 -26.61 27.76
N LYS A 80 -0.69 -27.43 26.75
CA LYS A 80 0.69 -27.63 26.34
C LYS A 80 1.20 -26.29 25.82
N ARG A 81 2.06 -25.59 26.58
CA ARG A 81 2.99 -24.66 26.00
C ARG A 81 3.87 -25.48 25.06
N GLN A 82 3.63 -25.33 23.75
CA GLN A 82 4.51 -25.90 22.73
C GLN A 82 5.82 -25.12 22.71
N ASN A 83 6.70 -25.42 23.68
CA ASN A 83 8.10 -25.04 23.66
C ASN A 83 8.94 -26.31 23.78
N ALA A 84 8.86 -27.18 22.79
CA ALA A 84 9.75 -28.33 22.74
C ALA A 84 10.11 -28.68 21.29
N ILE A 85 10.58 -27.69 20.52
CA ILE A 85 11.53 -27.98 19.46
C ILE A 85 12.91 -27.92 20.14
N ALA A 86 13.71 -28.97 19.96
CA ALA A 86 15.03 -29.23 20.51
C ALA A 86 15.68 -28.02 21.21
N THR A 87 15.70 -28.05 22.52
CA THR A 87 16.19 -26.95 23.38
C THR A 87 17.72 -26.82 23.42
N SER A 88 18.46 -27.60 22.62
CA SER A 88 19.93 -27.57 22.56
C SER A 88 20.41 -27.20 21.16
N GLY A 89 21.07 -26.05 21.01
CA GLY A 89 21.72 -25.57 19.78
C GLY A 89 21.62 -24.07 19.60
N ALA A 90 22.65 -23.50 18.98
CA ALA A 90 22.66 -22.08 18.60
C ALA A 90 21.57 -21.77 17.56
N ARG A 91 20.96 -20.60 17.64
CA ARG A 91 19.90 -20.16 16.74
C ARG A 91 20.28 -18.92 15.93
N GLN A 92 19.79 -18.86 14.70
CA GLN A 92 19.74 -17.64 13.92
C GLN A 92 18.38 -16.97 14.17
N VAL A 93 18.39 -15.76 14.68
CA VAL A 93 17.19 -14.93 14.89
C VAL A 93 17.22 -13.79 13.89
N VAL A 94 16.19 -13.66 13.07
CA VAL A 94 15.97 -12.50 12.20
C VAL A 94 14.86 -11.67 12.84
N ILE A 95 15.18 -10.45 13.24
CA ILE A 95 14.23 -9.51 13.84
C ILE A 95 13.77 -8.57 12.73
N LEU A 96 12.53 -8.68 12.31
CA LEU A 96 11.88 -7.75 11.39
C LEU A 96 11.18 -6.67 12.23
N LEU A 97 11.71 -5.46 12.21
CA LEU A 97 11.18 -4.32 12.95
C LEU A 97 10.51 -3.37 11.97
N ASP A 98 9.21 -3.25 12.08
CA ASP A 98 8.39 -2.31 11.32
C ASP A 98 8.67 -0.89 11.79
N GLN A 99 9.04 -0.03 10.84
CA GLN A 99 9.27 1.40 11.05
C GLN A 99 8.35 2.27 10.18
N SER A 100 7.29 1.70 9.60
CA SER A 100 6.33 2.42 8.77
C SER A 100 5.62 3.55 9.51
N ALA A 101 4.97 4.43 8.75
CA ALA A 101 4.27 5.60 9.30
C ALA A 101 3.22 5.23 10.35
N SER A 102 2.47 4.14 10.17
CA SER A 102 1.46 3.66 11.12
C SER A 102 1.99 3.28 12.49
N MET A 103 3.30 2.94 12.57
CA MET A 103 3.97 2.71 13.85
C MET A 103 4.14 3.99 14.68
N GLY A 104 3.92 5.18 14.10
CA GLY A 104 3.81 6.47 14.80
C GLY A 104 2.58 6.59 15.68
N TYR A 105 1.54 5.77 15.47
CA TYR A 105 0.31 5.84 16.24
C TYR A 105 0.53 5.62 17.75
N GLY A 106 0.33 6.66 18.54
CA GLY A 106 0.45 6.61 20.00
C GLY A 106 1.83 6.17 20.49
N ASP A 107 1.90 5.04 21.20
CA ASP A 107 3.14 4.50 21.78
C ASP A 107 3.73 3.29 21.03
N ARG A 108 3.16 2.92 19.87
CA ARG A 108 3.53 1.71 19.12
C ARG A 108 5.02 1.64 18.84
N TRP A 109 5.63 2.73 18.37
CA TRP A 109 7.06 2.77 18.06
C TRP A 109 7.95 2.49 19.27
N THR A 110 7.61 3.07 20.41
CA THR A 110 8.35 2.83 21.67
C THR A 110 8.23 1.37 22.09
N ARG A 111 7.02 0.81 22.05
CA ARG A 111 6.78 -0.62 22.36
C ARG A 111 7.48 -1.55 21.37
N ALA A 112 7.53 -1.18 20.07
CA ALA A 112 8.25 -1.95 19.05
C ALA A 112 9.74 -2.06 19.35
N ARG A 113 10.38 -0.93 19.63
CA ARG A 113 11.80 -0.90 20.01
C ARG A 113 12.06 -1.68 21.29
N ASP A 114 11.19 -1.58 22.28
CA ASP A 114 11.36 -2.33 23.54
C ASP A 114 11.16 -3.83 23.34
N ALA A 115 10.23 -4.23 22.47
CA ALA A 115 10.07 -5.63 22.09
C ALA A 115 11.31 -6.17 21.36
N ALA A 116 11.85 -5.42 20.40
CA ALA A 116 13.07 -5.77 19.67
C ALA A 116 14.28 -5.90 20.62
N LYS A 117 14.44 -4.96 21.55
CA LYS A 117 15.48 -5.03 22.61
C LYS A 117 15.31 -6.24 23.52
N LYS A 118 14.08 -6.59 23.87
CA LYS A 118 13.79 -7.78 24.69
C LYS A 118 14.19 -9.07 23.95
N VAL A 119 13.90 -9.16 22.65
CA VAL A 119 14.34 -10.28 21.81
C VAL A 119 15.88 -10.34 21.76
N ALA A 120 16.54 -9.19 21.52
CA ALA A 120 18.00 -9.10 21.46
C ALA A 120 18.67 -9.55 22.79
N ARG A 121 18.17 -9.07 23.93
CA ARG A 121 18.68 -9.47 25.26
C ARG A 121 18.41 -10.93 25.61
N GLY A 122 17.46 -11.58 24.93
CA GLY A 122 17.18 -13.00 25.06
C GLY A 122 18.15 -13.92 24.29
N LEU A 123 19.13 -13.39 23.57
CA LEU A 123 20.15 -14.15 22.86
C LEU A 123 21.13 -14.81 23.85
N ARG A 124 21.53 -16.04 23.54
CA ARG A 124 22.51 -16.81 24.32
C ARG A 124 23.84 -16.87 23.57
N GLY A 125 24.95 -17.13 24.25
CA GLY A 125 26.31 -16.93 23.78
C GLY A 125 26.69 -17.40 22.36
N ASN A 126 25.98 -18.39 21.78
CA ASN A 126 26.20 -18.86 20.42
C ASN A 126 25.09 -18.49 19.45
N ASP A 127 24.04 -17.76 19.91
CA ASP A 127 22.98 -17.26 19.06
C ASP A 127 23.51 -16.11 18.19
N ARG A 128 22.95 -15.96 16.98
CA ARG A 128 23.18 -14.81 16.12
C ARG A 128 21.87 -14.12 15.79
N ALA A 129 21.86 -12.80 15.83
CA ALA A 129 20.71 -12.01 15.43
C ALA A 129 21.06 -11.06 14.27
N THR A 130 20.11 -10.88 13.38
CA THR A 130 20.14 -9.89 12.31
C THR A 130 18.92 -9.00 12.49
N LEU A 131 19.13 -7.68 12.55
CA LEU A 131 18.04 -6.72 12.56
C LEU A 131 17.76 -6.26 11.13
N VAL A 132 16.53 -6.40 10.71
CA VAL A 132 16.00 -5.88 9.45
C VAL A 132 14.96 -4.82 9.79
N LEU A 133 15.15 -3.62 9.27
CA LEU A 133 14.17 -2.55 9.33
C LEU A 133 13.34 -2.58 8.04
N PHE A 134 12.04 -2.39 8.16
CA PHE A 134 11.18 -2.36 6.99
C PHE A 134 10.05 -1.34 7.10
N ALA A 135 9.65 -0.82 5.95
CA ALA A 135 8.47 -0.01 5.69
C ALA A 135 8.01 -0.29 4.24
N GLY A 136 8.13 0.64 3.31
CA GLY A 136 7.91 0.42 1.89
C GLY A 136 8.93 -0.52 1.25
N ASP A 137 10.15 -0.55 1.78
CA ASP A 137 11.26 -1.44 1.41
C ASP A 137 11.86 -2.07 2.67
N ALA A 138 12.84 -2.95 2.54
CA ALA A 138 13.49 -3.62 3.66
C ALA A 138 15.00 -3.57 3.55
N SER A 139 15.68 -3.28 4.67
CA SER A 139 17.13 -3.19 4.74
C SER A 139 17.70 -3.87 5.98
N VAL A 140 18.91 -4.42 5.86
CA VAL A 140 19.64 -4.99 6.98
C VAL A 140 20.28 -3.87 7.79
N ALA A 141 19.81 -3.64 9.00
CA ALA A 141 20.35 -2.62 9.91
C ALA A 141 21.53 -3.14 10.76
N SER A 142 21.64 -4.45 10.93
CA SER A 142 22.79 -5.07 11.58
C SER A 142 23.15 -6.39 10.89
N GLU A 143 24.43 -6.62 10.63
CA GLU A 143 24.91 -7.93 10.21
C GLU A 143 24.66 -8.99 11.27
N PRO A 144 24.73 -10.31 10.94
CA PRO A 144 24.55 -11.39 11.91
C PRO A 144 25.52 -11.26 13.07
N MET A 145 25.04 -10.86 14.24
CA MET A 145 25.87 -10.57 15.42
C MET A 145 25.52 -11.49 16.59
N ALA A 146 26.57 -11.90 17.32
CA ALA A 146 26.43 -12.68 18.54
C ALA A 146 26.26 -11.79 19.80
N THR A 147 26.53 -10.50 19.71
CA THR A 147 26.49 -9.57 20.86
C THR A 147 25.17 -8.82 20.95
N PRO A 148 24.35 -9.05 21.99
CA PRO A 148 23.08 -8.38 22.19
C PRO A 148 23.17 -6.86 22.15
N ASP A 149 24.23 -6.29 22.71
CA ASP A 149 24.38 -4.83 22.82
C ASP A 149 24.48 -4.11 21.46
N ARG A 150 25.11 -4.76 20.47
CA ARG A 150 25.16 -4.19 19.11
C ARG A 150 23.80 -4.17 18.41
N VAL A 151 23.00 -5.23 18.59
CA VAL A 151 21.62 -5.26 18.07
C VAL A 151 20.77 -4.20 18.78
N VAL A 152 20.92 -4.07 20.11
CA VAL A 152 20.25 -3.02 20.90
C VAL A 152 20.67 -1.62 20.43
N ALA A 153 21.95 -1.40 20.11
CA ALA A 153 22.42 -0.12 19.56
C ALA A 153 21.77 0.17 18.19
N ALA A 154 21.69 -0.83 17.31
CA ALA A 154 21.01 -0.69 16.01
C ALA A 154 19.51 -0.40 16.17
N VAL A 155 18.81 -1.04 17.12
CA VAL A 155 17.41 -0.75 17.46
C VAL A 155 17.25 0.70 17.97
N ASN A 156 18.22 1.18 18.76
CA ASN A 156 18.18 2.56 19.26
C ASN A 156 18.41 3.60 18.17
N ALA A 157 19.20 3.26 17.15
CA ALA A 157 19.47 4.13 15.99
C ALA A 157 18.31 4.13 14.98
N ALA A 158 17.43 3.14 15.02
CA ALA A 158 16.27 3.06 14.13
C ALA A 158 15.30 4.23 14.36
N GLN A 159 14.80 4.78 13.26
CA GLN A 159 13.85 5.91 13.25
C GLN A 159 12.59 5.50 12.50
N LEU A 160 11.47 6.16 12.81
CA LEU A 160 10.25 6.02 12.01
C LEU A 160 10.50 6.49 10.58
N SER A 161 9.92 5.80 9.64
CA SER A 161 9.87 6.17 8.23
C SER A 161 8.51 6.78 7.90
N ALA A 162 8.48 7.69 6.95
CA ALA A 162 7.22 8.17 6.36
C ALA A 162 6.66 7.22 5.30
N GLU A 163 7.37 6.14 4.97
CA GLU A 163 6.93 5.16 3.98
C GLU A 163 5.83 4.25 4.56
N GLY A 164 4.95 3.76 3.68
CA GLY A 164 3.89 2.84 4.06
C GLY A 164 4.38 1.42 4.35
N THR A 165 3.51 0.64 4.98
CA THR A 165 3.81 -0.74 5.38
C THR A 165 3.78 -1.69 4.18
N ARG A 166 4.84 -2.48 3.98
CA ARG A 166 4.91 -3.61 3.03
C ARG A 166 5.67 -4.78 3.64
N TYR A 167 4.98 -5.89 3.89
CA TYR A 167 5.61 -7.08 4.49
C TYR A 167 6.43 -7.88 3.50
N ALA A 168 6.05 -7.91 2.22
CA ALA A 168 6.69 -8.77 1.23
C ALA A 168 8.21 -8.55 1.08
N PRO A 169 8.76 -7.33 0.99
CA PRO A 169 10.21 -7.10 0.95
C PRO A 169 10.93 -7.65 2.18
N ALA A 170 10.37 -7.41 3.38
CA ALA A 170 10.96 -7.84 4.65
C ALA A 170 10.98 -9.38 4.78
N LEU A 171 9.86 -10.02 4.46
CA LEU A 171 9.74 -11.48 4.51
C LEU A 171 10.65 -12.15 3.48
N LYS A 172 10.77 -11.57 2.28
CA LYS A 172 11.68 -12.05 1.24
C LYS A 172 13.15 -11.96 1.66
N LEU A 173 13.53 -10.82 2.24
CA LEU A 173 14.88 -10.63 2.78
C LEU A 173 15.16 -11.58 3.95
N ALA A 174 14.21 -11.75 4.86
CA ALA A 174 14.31 -12.70 5.96
C ALA A 174 14.46 -14.15 5.46
N THR A 175 13.70 -14.52 4.41
CA THR A 175 13.80 -15.85 3.78
C THR A 175 15.20 -16.08 3.24
N GLN A 176 15.83 -15.11 2.59
CA GLN A 176 17.20 -15.20 2.09
C GLN A 176 18.22 -15.37 3.24
N ILE A 177 18.09 -14.55 4.29
CA ILE A 177 18.99 -14.64 5.47
C ILE A 177 18.88 -16.01 6.15
N VAL A 178 17.65 -16.49 6.34
CA VAL A 178 17.38 -17.78 6.98
C VAL A 178 17.85 -18.95 6.11
N ALA A 179 17.67 -18.88 4.79
CA ALA A 179 18.12 -19.91 3.85
C ALA A 179 19.65 -20.02 3.80
N ALA A 180 20.36 -18.88 3.88
CA ALA A 180 21.82 -18.84 3.93
C ALA A 180 22.42 -19.30 5.28
N SER A 181 21.59 -19.43 6.32
CA SER A 181 22.07 -19.78 7.67
C SER A 181 22.37 -21.26 7.81
N THR A 182 23.55 -21.59 8.34
CA THR A 182 23.96 -22.94 8.72
C THR A 182 23.55 -23.32 10.15
N MET A 183 22.89 -22.42 10.87
CA MET A 183 22.46 -22.65 12.25
C MET A 183 21.35 -23.72 12.32
N PRO A 184 21.39 -24.63 13.32
CA PRO A 184 20.41 -25.71 13.46
C PRO A 184 19.00 -25.21 13.77
N ARG A 185 18.87 -24.01 14.34
CA ARG A 185 17.59 -23.37 14.68
C ARG A 185 17.47 -22.03 13.98
N ARG A 186 16.32 -21.79 13.38
CA ARG A 186 16.02 -20.58 12.62
C ARG A 186 14.73 -19.97 13.15
N GLU A 187 14.79 -18.70 13.49
CA GLU A 187 13.66 -17.96 14.06
C GLU A 187 13.53 -16.61 13.36
N VAL A 188 12.32 -16.26 12.96
CA VAL A 188 11.97 -14.94 12.42
C VAL A 188 10.97 -14.30 13.37
N VAL A 189 11.31 -13.16 13.92
CA VAL A 189 10.43 -12.39 14.82
C VAL A 189 9.93 -11.18 14.05
N VAL A 190 8.63 -11.10 13.82
CA VAL A 190 7.98 -9.98 13.12
C VAL A 190 7.35 -9.06 14.16
N ILE A 191 7.82 -7.83 14.24
CA ILE A 191 7.35 -6.82 15.19
C ILE A 191 6.68 -5.72 14.38
N SER A 192 5.35 -5.64 14.42
CA SER A 192 4.52 -4.73 13.63
C SER A 192 3.18 -4.51 14.32
N ASP A 193 2.41 -3.53 13.83
CA ASP A 193 1.00 -3.36 14.17
C ASP A 193 0.06 -4.20 13.29
N PHE A 194 0.61 -4.96 12.34
CA PHE A 194 -0.10 -5.87 11.45
C PHE A 194 -1.24 -5.20 10.68
N GLN A 195 -0.96 -4.08 10.02
CA GLN A 195 -1.91 -3.48 9.09
C GLN A 195 -2.20 -4.40 7.91
N LYS A 196 -3.48 -4.54 7.57
CA LYS A 196 -3.93 -5.40 6.47
C LYS A 196 -3.46 -4.90 5.10
N ILE A 197 -3.35 -3.59 4.92
CA ILE A 197 -2.97 -2.99 3.64
C ILE A 197 -1.57 -3.41 3.18
N GLY A 198 -0.64 -3.61 4.11
CA GLY A 198 0.73 -4.06 3.82
C GLY A 198 0.83 -5.51 3.36
N TRP A 199 -0.25 -6.31 3.47
CA TRP A 199 -0.27 -7.74 3.18
C TRP A 199 -0.55 -8.09 1.71
N ALA A 200 -0.51 -7.13 0.80
CA ALA A 200 -0.64 -7.39 -0.64
C ALA A 200 0.60 -8.12 -1.19
N ASN A 201 0.42 -8.96 -2.24
CA ASN A 201 1.51 -9.61 -3.00
C ASN A 201 2.41 -10.59 -2.21
N HIS A 202 1.85 -11.32 -1.25
CA HIS A 202 2.55 -12.30 -0.40
C HIS A 202 2.64 -13.73 -0.97
N ASN A 203 1.99 -14.02 -2.09
CA ASN A 203 1.67 -15.38 -2.56
C ASN A 203 2.88 -16.28 -2.90
N GLU A 204 4.09 -15.75 -2.96
CA GLU A 204 5.30 -16.49 -3.36
C GLU A 204 6.34 -16.66 -2.23
N ILE A 205 6.03 -16.21 -1.01
CA ILE A 205 7.02 -16.18 0.07
C ILE A 205 6.76 -17.33 1.03
N VAL A 206 7.66 -18.31 1.04
CA VAL A 206 7.63 -19.45 1.95
C VAL A 206 9.00 -19.62 2.61
N PHE A 207 9.02 -19.70 3.93
CA PHE A 207 10.24 -19.93 4.70
C PHE A 207 10.72 -21.40 4.58
N PRO A 208 12.06 -21.62 4.64
CA PRO A 208 12.63 -22.97 4.71
C PRO A 208 12.04 -23.78 5.86
N GLN A 209 11.92 -25.09 5.67
CA GLN A 209 11.40 -26.01 6.70
C GLN A 209 12.16 -25.87 8.03
N GLY A 210 11.43 -25.92 9.13
CA GLY A 210 11.99 -25.77 10.48
C GLY A 210 12.25 -24.34 10.93
N THR A 211 11.86 -23.34 10.12
CA THR A 211 11.87 -21.94 10.55
C THR A 211 10.67 -21.65 11.44
N VAL A 212 10.91 -21.08 12.61
CA VAL A 212 9.86 -20.62 13.54
C VAL A 212 9.58 -19.15 13.27
N VAL A 213 8.34 -18.81 12.99
CA VAL A 213 7.91 -17.40 12.81
C VAL A 213 7.10 -16.97 14.04
N THR A 214 7.58 -15.92 14.72
CA THR A 214 6.98 -15.40 15.95
C THR A 214 6.48 -13.97 15.72
N PRO A 215 5.18 -13.73 15.58
CA PRO A 215 4.64 -12.39 15.48
C PRO A 215 4.58 -11.72 16.86
N ILE A 216 4.94 -10.45 16.93
CA ILE A 216 4.74 -9.57 18.08
C ILE A 216 3.81 -8.45 17.62
N ASP A 217 2.55 -8.59 17.97
CA ASP A 217 1.49 -7.68 17.59
C ASP A 217 1.45 -6.45 18.50
N LEU A 218 1.53 -5.28 17.90
CA LEU A 218 1.47 -3.97 18.55
C LEU A 218 0.20 -3.19 18.21
N GLY A 219 -0.57 -3.64 17.21
CA GLY A 219 -1.83 -3.04 16.82
C GLY A 219 -2.92 -3.14 17.88
N GLY A 220 -2.92 -4.25 18.61
CA GLY A 220 -3.87 -4.51 19.71
C GLY A 220 -5.29 -4.84 19.23
N ALA A 221 -6.12 -5.36 20.14
CA ALA A 221 -7.52 -5.71 19.86
C ALA A 221 -8.48 -4.49 19.82
N GLY A 222 -8.01 -3.28 20.11
CA GLY A 222 -8.79 -2.05 20.05
C GLY A 222 -8.73 -1.45 18.63
N ARG A 223 -9.89 -0.96 18.13
CA ARG A 223 -9.87 -0.17 16.91
C ARG A 223 -9.18 1.16 17.18
N ALA A 224 -8.07 1.40 16.51
CA ALA A 224 -7.46 2.71 16.47
C ALA A 224 -8.45 3.71 15.87
N THR A 225 -8.55 4.90 16.46
CA THR A 225 -9.42 5.98 16.00
C THR A 225 -8.58 7.13 15.53
N ASP A 226 -8.78 7.53 14.30
CA ASP A 226 -7.94 8.50 13.63
C ASP A 226 -8.74 9.39 12.70
N VAL A 227 -8.31 10.65 12.53
CA VAL A 227 -8.90 11.58 11.56
C VAL A 227 -7.81 12.33 10.84
N GLY A 228 -7.52 11.91 9.61
CA GLY A 228 -6.48 12.48 8.79
C GLY A 228 -6.97 13.19 7.53
N VAL A 229 -6.05 13.86 6.85
CA VAL A 229 -6.25 14.49 5.53
C VAL A 229 -5.89 13.51 4.44
N SER A 230 -6.89 12.92 3.78
CA SER A 230 -6.65 11.87 2.76
C SER A 230 -6.37 12.40 1.36
N GLN A 231 -6.82 13.60 1.03
CA GLN A 231 -6.68 14.16 -0.32
C GLN A 231 -6.80 15.69 -0.27
N VAL A 232 -6.02 16.36 -1.11
CA VAL A 232 -6.20 17.77 -1.42
C VAL A 232 -6.35 17.91 -2.92
N THR A 233 -7.39 18.66 -3.34
CA THR A 233 -7.62 19.03 -4.72
C THR A 233 -7.55 20.55 -4.86
N THR A 234 -7.00 20.99 -5.97
CA THR A 234 -6.92 22.41 -6.31
C THR A 234 -7.73 22.66 -7.57
N ASP A 235 -8.74 23.49 -7.47
CA ASP A 235 -9.54 23.92 -8.61
C ASP A 235 -9.25 25.38 -8.90
N ARG A 236 -9.02 25.72 -10.15
CA ARG A 236 -8.63 27.06 -10.57
C ARG A 236 -9.76 27.74 -11.33
N ASP A 237 -10.00 28.97 -10.94
CA ASP A 237 -10.97 29.85 -11.60
C ASP A 237 -10.22 31.02 -12.26
N SER A 238 -10.44 31.18 -13.56
CA SER A 238 -9.84 32.20 -14.41
C SER A 238 -10.82 33.31 -14.86
N THR A 239 -12.03 33.35 -14.30
CA THR A 239 -13.05 34.30 -14.72
C THR A 239 -12.76 35.80 -14.41
N GLY A 240 -11.62 36.06 -13.76
CA GLY A 240 -11.19 37.42 -13.36
C GLY A 240 -9.88 37.90 -13.96
N VAL A 241 -9.51 39.15 -13.64
CA VAL A 241 -8.23 39.78 -14.03
C VAL A 241 -7.03 39.07 -13.40
N ARG A 242 -7.22 38.28 -12.35
CA ARG A 242 -6.20 37.47 -11.67
C ARG A 242 -6.69 36.06 -11.50
N ASP A 243 -5.77 35.13 -11.70
CA ASP A 243 -6.02 33.72 -11.46
C ASP A 243 -6.23 33.43 -9.98
N HIS A 244 -7.26 32.70 -9.66
CA HIS A 244 -7.54 32.24 -8.30
C HIS A 244 -7.53 30.71 -8.24
N VAL A 245 -7.16 30.17 -7.11
CA VAL A 245 -7.21 28.73 -6.84
C VAL A 245 -8.06 28.48 -5.59
N THR A 246 -9.01 27.57 -5.72
CA THR A 246 -9.81 27.06 -4.61
C THR A 246 -9.21 25.72 -4.17
N VAL A 247 -8.87 25.62 -2.90
CA VAL A 247 -8.33 24.39 -2.30
C VAL A 247 -9.45 23.66 -1.61
N ALA A 248 -9.60 22.38 -1.88
CA ALA A 248 -10.53 21.52 -1.15
C ALA A 248 -9.79 20.32 -0.57
N ALA A 249 -10.04 20.01 0.69
CA ALA A 249 -9.46 18.88 1.40
C ALA A 249 -10.52 17.84 1.75
N ARG A 250 -10.19 16.57 1.61
CA ARG A 250 -10.99 15.44 2.06
C ARG A 250 -10.44 14.95 3.38
N LEU A 251 -11.24 15.05 4.43
CA LEU A 251 -10.96 14.54 5.77
C LEU A 251 -11.64 13.18 5.93
N VAL A 252 -10.93 12.20 6.49
CA VAL A 252 -11.44 10.85 6.72
C VAL A 252 -11.34 10.51 8.20
N ASN A 253 -12.44 9.99 8.77
CA ASN A 253 -12.52 9.54 10.16
C ASN A 253 -12.70 8.02 10.18
N THR A 254 -11.71 7.30 10.68
CA THR A 254 -11.72 5.84 10.84
C THR A 254 -12.42 5.42 12.14
N GLY A 255 -12.67 6.37 13.04
CA GLY A 255 -13.30 6.13 14.35
C GLY A 255 -14.81 5.89 14.29
N ASP A 256 -15.33 5.29 15.35
CA ASP A 256 -16.75 4.91 15.50
C ASP A 256 -17.66 6.08 15.95
N LYS A 257 -17.10 7.27 16.17
CA LYS A 257 -17.84 8.48 16.61
C LYS A 257 -17.55 9.66 15.69
N PRO A 258 -18.53 10.54 15.43
CA PRO A 258 -18.26 11.79 14.73
C PRO A 258 -17.24 12.63 15.51
N ARG A 259 -16.33 13.29 14.80
CA ARG A 259 -15.28 14.14 15.38
C ARG A 259 -15.34 15.55 14.82
N ALA A 260 -15.43 16.53 15.71
CA ALA A 260 -15.32 17.94 15.37
C ALA A 260 -13.84 18.35 15.46
N LEU A 261 -13.35 19.05 14.43
CA LEU A 261 -11.96 19.50 14.35
C LEU A 261 -11.84 20.79 13.53
N ALA A 262 -10.72 21.47 13.68
CA ALA A 262 -10.35 22.61 12.85
C ALA A 262 -9.43 22.14 11.69
N ALA A 263 -9.77 22.53 10.46
CA ALA A 263 -8.94 22.35 9.29
C ALA A 263 -8.37 23.71 8.86
N THR A 264 -7.06 23.82 8.78
CA THR A 264 -6.34 25.08 8.46
C THR A 264 -5.59 24.94 7.15
N LEU A 265 -5.86 25.85 6.20
CA LEU A 265 -5.09 26.01 4.98
C LEU A 265 -3.93 26.96 5.24
N ALA A 266 -2.72 26.51 4.95
CA ALA A 266 -1.51 27.33 4.94
C ALA A 266 -0.94 27.43 3.52
N VAL A 267 -0.50 28.62 3.11
CA VAL A 267 0.14 28.88 1.81
C VAL A 267 1.36 29.78 2.01
N GLY A 268 2.50 29.40 1.41
CA GLY A 268 3.76 30.12 1.58
C GLY A 268 4.23 30.19 3.03
N GLY A 269 3.87 29.19 3.86
CA GLY A 269 4.20 29.13 5.28
C GLY A 269 3.35 30.02 6.19
N ARG A 270 2.24 30.58 5.68
CA ARG A 270 1.30 31.41 6.45
C ARG A 270 -0.08 30.76 6.45
N ASP A 271 -0.74 30.76 7.61
CA ASP A 271 -2.13 30.32 7.72
C ASP A 271 -3.04 31.35 7.03
N VAL A 272 -3.83 30.86 6.09
CA VAL A 272 -4.73 31.67 5.26
C VAL A 272 -6.15 31.63 5.79
N GLU A 273 -6.63 30.43 6.11
CA GLU A 273 -8.01 30.19 6.56
C GLU A 273 -8.09 28.98 7.46
N THR A 274 -8.96 29.04 8.45
CA THR A 274 -9.30 27.91 9.33
C THR A 274 -10.82 27.69 9.29
N GLN A 275 -11.23 26.47 8.99
CA GLN A 275 -12.65 26.06 8.97
C GLN A 275 -12.91 24.98 10.02
N GLN A 276 -14.07 25.07 10.68
CA GLN A 276 -14.55 24.03 11.58
C GLN A 276 -15.32 22.97 10.78
N ALA A 277 -14.98 21.71 10.97
CA ALA A 277 -15.62 20.60 10.31
C ALA A 277 -15.98 19.50 11.30
N THR A 278 -17.14 18.87 11.11
CA THR A 278 -17.49 17.63 11.81
C THR A 278 -17.45 16.49 10.80
N VAL A 279 -16.52 15.56 11.00
CA VAL A 279 -16.35 14.38 10.16
C VAL A 279 -17.17 13.23 10.75
N PRO A 280 -18.12 12.64 9.98
CA PRO A 280 -18.97 11.56 10.48
C PRO A 280 -18.14 10.32 10.85
N ALA A 281 -18.68 9.49 11.75
CA ALA A 281 -18.07 8.23 12.13
C ALA A 281 -17.89 7.33 10.90
N ARG A 282 -16.71 6.71 10.75
CA ARG A 282 -16.35 5.84 9.60
C ARG A 282 -16.69 6.47 8.26
N GLY A 283 -16.48 7.77 8.14
CA GLY A 283 -16.88 8.52 6.97
C GLY A 283 -15.89 9.61 6.60
N ALA A 284 -16.24 10.34 5.57
CA ALA A 284 -15.43 11.44 5.06
C ALA A 284 -16.23 12.72 4.96
N LYS A 285 -15.51 13.84 5.04
CA LYS A 285 -16.04 15.20 4.84
C LYS A 285 -15.11 15.97 3.95
N GLN A 286 -15.68 16.62 2.93
CA GLN A 286 -14.94 17.58 2.11
C GLN A 286 -15.05 18.97 2.73
N VAL A 287 -13.92 19.67 2.88
CA VAL A 287 -13.81 21.04 3.32
C VAL A 287 -13.22 21.86 2.18
N ALA A 288 -13.95 22.88 1.71
CA ALA A 288 -13.47 23.80 0.69
C ALA A 288 -13.09 25.12 1.33
N PHE A 289 -11.91 25.63 1.01
CA PHE A 289 -11.43 26.93 1.49
C PHE A 289 -11.76 28.04 0.50
N ALA A 290 -11.73 29.29 0.96
CA ALA A 290 -11.94 30.43 0.10
C ALA A 290 -10.89 30.49 -1.03
N SER A 291 -11.32 31.03 -2.15
CA SER A 291 -10.45 31.18 -3.33
C SER A 291 -9.34 32.18 -3.04
N ILE A 292 -8.10 31.81 -3.34
CA ILE A 292 -6.88 32.61 -3.14
C ILE A 292 -6.21 32.94 -4.47
N PRO A 293 -5.53 34.08 -4.62
CA PRO A 293 -4.78 34.39 -5.83
C PRO A 293 -3.68 33.33 -6.08
N VAL A 294 -3.53 32.90 -7.34
CA VAL A 294 -2.43 31.98 -7.71
C VAL A 294 -1.10 32.70 -7.55
N PRO A 295 -0.14 32.11 -6.81
CA PRO A 295 1.20 32.68 -6.68
C PRO A 295 1.93 32.78 -8.02
N SER A 296 2.84 33.76 -8.15
CA SER A 296 3.65 33.95 -9.37
C SER A 296 4.68 32.85 -9.63
N GLY A 297 4.95 31.99 -8.64
CA GLY A 297 5.87 30.85 -8.74
C GLY A 297 5.33 29.65 -7.95
N ALA A 298 5.99 28.50 -8.10
CA ALA A 298 5.64 27.33 -7.34
C ALA A 298 5.76 27.60 -5.83
N THR A 299 4.66 27.43 -5.10
CA THR A 299 4.54 27.79 -3.70
C THR A 299 4.10 26.58 -2.87
N ARG A 300 4.59 26.49 -1.63
CA ARG A 300 4.24 25.44 -0.68
C ARG A 300 2.84 25.68 -0.11
N GLY A 301 1.99 24.69 -0.16
CA GLY A 301 0.67 24.65 0.47
C GLY A 301 0.58 23.49 1.44
N ALA A 302 -0.22 23.63 2.50
CA ALA A 302 -0.51 22.54 3.41
C ALA A 302 -1.93 22.69 3.97
N VAL A 303 -2.65 21.58 4.09
CA VAL A 303 -3.85 21.53 4.93
C VAL A 303 -3.49 20.76 6.18
N ARG A 304 -3.77 21.34 7.34
CA ARG A 304 -3.53 20.77 8.66
C ARG A 304 -4.84 20.63 9.42
N VAL A 305 -4.98 19.52 10.15
CA VAL A 305 -6.10 19.32 11.08
C VAL A 305 -5.62 19.37 12.52
N THR A 306 -6.56 19.40 13.47
CA THR A 306 -6.22 19.32 14.89
C THR A 306 -5.51 17.99 15.17
N PRO A 307 -4.29 18.01 15.73
CA PRO A 307 -3.47 16.81 15.93
C PRO A 307 -4.19 15.74 16.76
N ASP A 308 -3.95 14.48 16.37
CA ASP A 308 -4.47 13.34 17.12
C ASP A 308 -3.40 12.27 17.41
N SER A 309 -3.73 10.96 17.36
CA SER A 309 -2.81 9.91 17.75
C SER A 309 -1.86 9.48 16.63
N LEU A 310 -2.15 9.82 15.37
CA LEU A 310 -1.28 9.62 14.21
C LEU A 310 -0.95 10.99 13.60
N VAL A 311 0.14 11.58 14.06
CA VAL A 311 0.52 12.94 13.68
C VAL A 311 0.93 13.07 12.21
N GLU A 312 1.36 11.97 11.61
CA GLU A 312 1.90 11.90 10.26
C GLU A 312 0.85 12.22 9.17
N ASP A 313 -0.44 11.94 9.40
CA ASP A 313 -1.54 12.22 8.47
C ASP A 313 -2.43 13.41 8.88
N ASP A 314 -2.11 14.07 10.00
CA ASP A 314 -2.73 15.33 10.42
C ASP A 314 -2.43 16.49 9.46
N GLN A 315 -1.47 16.33 8.56
CA GLN A 315 -1.09 17.32 7.57
C GLN A 315 -0.89 16.68 6.20
N LEU A 316 -1.48 17.30 5.16
CA LEU A 316 -1.16 17.00 3.76
C LEU A 316 -0.54 18.23 3.10
N ALA A 317 0.72 18.07 2.69
CA ALA A 317 1.49 19.06 1.96
C ALA A 317 1.20 18.98 0.46
N PHE A 318 1.14 20.11 -0.23
CA PHE A 318 0.96 20.16 -1.67
C PHE A 318 1.66 21.39 -2.27
N THR A 319 1.76 21.44 -3.59
CA THR A 319 2.34 22.57 -4.30
C THR A 319 1.28 23.27 -5.14
N ILE A 320 1.29 24.60 -5.12
CA ILE A 320 0.53 25.45 -6.03
C ILE A 320 1.55 26.05 -6.99
N ALA A 321 1.47 25.74 -8.27
CA ALA A 321 2.34 26.29 -9.30
C ALA A 321 1.51 26.95 -10.39
N PRO A 322 1.99 28.02 -11.05
CA PRO A 322 1.34 28.55 -12.24
C PRO A 322 1.24 27.47 -13.31
N ASP A 323 0.16 27.48 -14.08
CA ASP A 323 0.07 26.58 -15.24
C ASP A 323 0.99 27.09 -16.35
N GLU A 324 1.94 26.26 -16.72
CA GLU A 324 2.79 26.49 -17.89
C GLU A 324 2.25 25.64 -19.05
N ALA A 325 1.59 26.28 -20.01
CA ALA A 325 1.12 25.57 -21.18
C ALA A 325 2.30 24.94 -21.96
N VAL A 326 2.12 23.70 -22.40
CA VAL A 326 3.11 22.95 -23.15
C VAL A 326 3.32 23.60 -24.52
N PRO A 327 4.49 24.09 -24.88
CA PRO A 327 4.72 24.76 -26.14
C PRO A 327 4.78 23.75 -27.30
N VAL A 328 3.85 23.89 -28.24
CA VAL A 328 3.73 23.08 -29.47
C VAL A 328 4.02 23.97 -30.67
N LEU A 329 4.83 23.49 -31.60
CA LEU A 329 5.02 24.08 -32.92
C LEU A 329 4.27 23.25 -33.97
N LEU A 330 3.26 23.80 -34.58
CA LEU A 330 2.55 23.20 -35.70
C LEU A 330 3.06 23.78 -37.02
N VAL A 331 3.62 22.93 -37.85
CA VAL A 331 4.24 23.31 -39.12
C VAL A 331 3.29 22.86 -40.26
N GLU A 332 2.83 23.82 -41.06
CA GLU A 332 1.95 23.59 -42.18
C GLU A 332 2.64 23.88 -43.54
N PRO A 333 2.10 23.44 -44.67
CA PRO A 333 2.64 23.72 -46.00
C PRO A 333 2.73 25.22 -46.30
N THR A 334 3.52 25.58 -47.28
CA THR A 334 3.62 26.98 -47.74
C THR A 334 2.29 27.58 -48.19
N THR A 335 1.44 26.75 -48.78
CA THR A 335 0.08 27.05 -49.18
C THR A 335 -0.87 26.05 -48.55
N PRO A 336 -1.26 26.27 -47.28
CA PRO A 336 -2.16 25.35 -46.60
C PRO A 336 -3.55 25.38 -47.25
N ARG A 337 -4.30 24.28 -47.18
CA ARG A 337 -5.74 24.28 -47.50
C ARG A 337 -6.48 25.15 -46.50
N GLU A 338 -7.65 25.61 -46.91
CA GLU A 338 -8.53 26.32 -46.00
C GLU A 338 -8.86 25.44 -44.80
N HIS A 339 -8.56 25.95 -43.58
CA HIS A 339 -8.79 25.26 -42.29
C HIS A 339 -7.96 24.00 -42.06
N GLN A 340 -6.83 23.78 -42.75
CA GLN A 340 -6.01 22.57 -42.62
C GLN A 340 -5.56 22.31 -41.18
N SER A 341 -4.94 23.29 -40.53
CA SER A 341 -4.46 23.15 -39.14
C SER A 341 -5.54 23.42 -38.08
N LEU A 342 -6.70 23.98 -38.48
CA LEU A 342 -7.72 24.50 -37.58
C LEU A 342 -8.20 23.47 -36.53
N PHE A 343 -8.51 22.25 -36.97
CA PHE A 343 -9.02 21.23 -36.07
C PHE A 343 -7.99 20.82 -35.01
N LEU A 344 -6.75 20.63 -35.41
CA LEU A 344 -5.67 20.27 -34.50
C LEU A 344 -5.29 21.42 -33.57
N GLU A 345 -5.19 22.64 -34.10
CA GLU A 345 -4.89 23.85 -33.32
C GLU A 345 -5.98 24.08 -32.25
N GLN A 346 -7.28 24.11 -32.67
CA GLN A 346 -8.38 24.33 -31.76
C GLN A 346 -8.54 23.20 -30.74
N ALA A 347 -8.32 21.95 -31.14
CA ALA A 347 -8.36 20.82 -30.21
C ALA A 347 -7.26 20.90 -29.15
N LEU A 348 -6.04 21.28 -29.50
CA LEU A 348 -4.94 21.45 -28.56
C LEU A 348 -5.12 22.68 -27.66
N ALA A 349 -5.66 23.78 -28.24
CA ALA A 349 -5.85 25.06 -27.57
C ALA A 349 -7.20 25.23 -26.87
N ILE A 350 -7.95 24.14 -26.65
CA ILE A 350 -9.30 24.20 -26.08
C ILE A 350 -9.27 24.61 -24.60
N GLY A 351 -10.27 25.43 -24.21
CA GLY A 351 -10.47 25.90 -22.85
C GLY A 351 -9.83 27.27 -22.59
N ASP A 352 -10.18 27.87 -21.46
CA ASP A 352 -9.65 29.17 -21.05
C ASP A 352 -8.15 29.12 -20.70
N ARG A 353 -7.65 27.91 -20.37
CA ARG A 353 -6.26 27.60 -20.10
C ARG A 353 -5.88 26.29 -20.77
N PRO A 354 -5.51 26.38 -22.04
CA PRO A 354 -5.17 25.19 -22.78
C PRO A 354 -3.90 24.53 -22.18
N THR A 355 -3.93 23.21 -22.07
CA THR A 355 -2.75 22.42 -21.72
C THR A 355 -1.60 22.68 -22.71
N PHE A 356 -1.93 23.01 -23.95
CA PHE A 356 -0.95 23.28 -24.99
C PHE A 356 -1.05 24.71 -25.52
N ARG A 357 0.10 25.35 -25.69
CA ARG A 357 0.20 26.62 -26.43
C ARG A 357 0.73 26.32 -27.83
N VAL A 358 -0.13 26.46 -28.81
CA VAL A 358 0.19 26.13 -30.20
C VAL A 358 0.66 27.38 -30.94
N ASP A 359 1.85 27.30 -31.54
CA ASP A 359 2.36 28.27 -32.50
C ASP A 359 2.29 27.64 -33.90
N VAL A 360 1.58 28.24 -34.82
CA VAL A 360 1.45 27.76 -36.20
C VAL A 360 2.42 28.52 -37.10
N LYS A 361 3.19 27.78 -37.90
CA LYS A 361 4.13 28.36 -38.88
C LYS A 361 4.14 27.57 -40.17
N THR A 362 4.28 28.28 -41.28
CA THR A 362 4.52 27.63 -42.58
C THR A 362 5.95 27.15 -42.69
N VAL A 363 6.18 26.05 -43.41
CA VAL A 363 7.50 25.42 -43.54
C VAL A 363 8.60 26.39 -44.03
N ASN A 364 8.25 27.36 -44.91
CA ASN A 364 9.18 28.35 -45.44
C ASN A 364 9.56 29.46 -44.45
N ALA A 365 8.77 29.66 -43.39
CA ALA A 365 9.01 30.65 -42.37
C ALA A 365 9.84 30.09 -41.19
N LEU A 366 10.22 28.80 -41.24
CA LEU A 366 10.93 28.14 -40.18
C LEU A 366 12.41 28.62 -40.08
N THR A 367 12.83 28.83 -38.85
CA THR A 367 14.23 29.09 -38.51
C THR A 367 14.70 28.07 -37.45
N PRO A 368 16.00 27.83 -37.29
CA PRO A 368 16.53 26.96 -36.24
C PRO A 368 16.05 27.31 -34.81
N ARG A 369 15.80 28.61 -34.56
CA ARG A 369 15.36 29.10 -33.23
C ARG A 369 13.91 28.69 -32.87
N ASP A 370 13.08 28.39 -33.86
CA ASP A 370 11.67 28.07 -33.62
C ASP A 370 11.48 26.76 -32.87
N PHE A 371 12.48 25.90 -32.90
CA PHE A 371 12.47 24.61 -32.20
C PHE A 371 12.91 24.71 -30.73
N THR A 372 13.56 25.82 -30.35
CA THR A 372 14.07 25.99 -28.98
C THR A 372 12.92 25.99 -27.97
N GLY A 373 12.99 25.13 -26.97
CA GLY A 373 12.01 25.04 -25.89
C GLY A 373 10.65 24.41 -26.28
N ARG A 374 10.54 23.85 -27.47
CA ARG A 374 9.31 23.15 -27.89
C ARG A 374 9.24 21.75 -27.25
N ALA A 375 8.09 21.42 -26.71
CA ALA A 375 7.85 20.08 -26.21
C ALA A 375 7.42 19.11 -27.31
N LEU A 376 6.68 19.63 -28.30
CA LEU A 376 6.18 18.88 -29.43
C LEU A 376 6.30 19.73 -30.70
N VAL A 377 6.77 19.11 -31.77
CA VAL A 377 6.70 19.65 -33.11
C VAL A 377 5.80 18.75 -33.95
N VAL A 378 4.83 19.33 -34.64
CA VAL A 378 3.95 18.60 -35.55
C VAL A 378 4.24 19.05 -36.97
N LEU A 379 4.59 18.12 -37.86
CA LEU A 379 4.71 18.35 -39.29
C LEU A 379 3.41 17.90 -39.97
N ASP A 380 2.51 18.85 -40.23
CA ASP A 380 1.21 18.59 -40.83
C ASP A 380 1.28 18.64 -42.34
N GLU A 381 1.32 17.48 -42.98
CA GLU A 381 1.46 17.31 -44.43
C GLU A 381 2.72 17.98 -45.04
N VAL A 382 3.74 18.16 -44.21
CA VAL A 382 5.02 18.78 -44.58
C VAL A 382 6.13 17.74 -44.57
N ALA A 383 6.97 17.76 -45.58
CA ALA A 383 8.19 17.00 -45.58
C ALA A 383 9.13 17.52 -44.49
N PRO A 384 9.86 16.63 -43.78
CA PRO A 384 10.87 17.05 -42.81
C PRO A 384 11.87 18.04 -43.45
N PRO A 385 12.18 19.17 -42.78
CA PRO A 385 13.07 20.16 -43.33
C PRO A 385 14.51 19.65 -43.46
N ASN A 386 15.26 20.23 -44.39
CA ASN A 386 16.70 19.93 -44.61
C ASN A 386 17.61 21.06 -44.07
N GLY A 387 18.91 20.88 -44.25
CA GLY A 387 19.91 21.91 -43.89
C GLY A 387 19.93 22.26 -42.40
N ALA A 388 20.18 23.53 -42.10
CA ALA A 388 20.27 24.03 -40.72
C ALA A 388 18.97 23.88 -39.92
N VAL A 389 17.82 24.06 -40.56
CA VAL A 389 16.48 23.92 -39.97
C VAL A 389 16.23 22.43 -39.60
N GLY A 390 16.50 21.52 -40.53
CA GLY A 390 16.39 20.09 -40.26
C GLY A 390 17.37 19.61 -39.20
N ALA A 391 18.61 20.09 -39.19
CA ALA A 391 19.56 19.76 -38.15
C ALA A 391 19.12 20.24 -36.77
N ALA A 392 18.55 21.44 -36.65
CA ALA A 392 18.01 21.98 -35.41
C ALA A 392 16.82 21.14 -34.91
N LEU A 393 15.89 20.74 -35.79
CA LEU A 393 14.76 19.87 -35.42
C LEU A 393 15.25 18.51 -34.92
N ARG A 394 16.20 17.87 -35.64
CA ARG A 394 16.78 16.59 -35.18
C ARG A 394 17.47 16.70 -33.82
N ALA A 395 18.23 17.78 -33.60
CA ALA A 395 18.87 18.06 -32.31
C ALA A 395 17.83 18.22 -31.19
N THR A 396 16.75 18.94 -31.46
CA THR A 396 15.65 19.16 -30.51
C THR A 396 14.94 17.85 -30.15
N VAL A 397 14.70 16.97 -31.14
CA VAL A 397 14.10 15.66 -30.90
C VAL A 397 15.05 14.78 -30.09
N ASN A 398 16.34 14.73 -30.44
CA ASN A 398 17.33 13.95 -29.68
C ASN A 398 17.48 14.44 -28.23
N ALA A 399 17.24 15.74 -27.99
CA ALA A 399 17.28 16.33 -26.64
C ALA A 399 16.00 16.15 -25.83
N GLY A 400 14.96 15.43 -26.33
CA GLY A 400 13.80 15.06 -25.54
C GLY A 400 12.45 15.57 -26.03
N SER A 401 12.40 16.38 -27.11
CA SER A 401 11.14 16.84 -27.70
C SER A 401 10.46 15.73 -28.51
N GLY A 402 9.14 15.79 -28.62
CA GLY A 402 8.39 14.94 -29.51
C GLY A 402 8.31 15.47 -30.93
N LEU A 403 8.21 14.57 -31.88
CA LEU A 403 7.91 14.88 -33.28
C LEU A 403 6.73 14.03 -33.76
N LEU A 404 5.64 14.66 -34.13
CA LEU A 404 4.53 14.02 -34.81
C LEU A 404 4.59 14.36 -36.29
N ILE A 405 4.62 13.34 -37.13
CA ILE A 405 4.61 13.49 -38.58
C ILE A 405 3.25 13.00 -39.10
N VAL A 406 2.54 13.89 -39.78
CA VAL A 406 1.32 13.61 -40.53
C VAL A 406 1.67 13.70 -42.00
N PRO A 407 1.86 12.59 -42.75
CA PRO A 407 2.27 12.62 -44.12
C PRO A 407 1.11 13.04 -45.03
N GLY A 408 1.32 14.01 -45.89
CA GLY A 408 0.40 14.44 -46.90
C GLY A 408 0.48 13.64 -48.20
N GLU A 409 -0.03 14.25 -49.30
CA GLU A 409 -0.02 13.66 -50.64
C GLU A 409 1.40 13.61 -51.28
N GLY A 410 2.35 14.39 -50.71
CA GLY A 410 3.73 14.44 -51.20
C GLY A 410 4.44 13.09 -51.15
N ARG A 411 5.41 12.88 -52.02
CA ARG A 411 6.21 11.64 -52.08
C ARG A 411 7.25 11.64 -50.98
N ALA A 412 7.18 10.67 -50.06
CA ALA A 412 8.18 10.51 -48.98
C ALA A 412 9.55 10.07 -49.46
N GLU A 413 9.67 9.53 -50.67
CA GLU A 413 10.96 9.18 -51.27
C GLU A 413 11.85 10.42 -51.49
N THR A 414 11.26 11.61 -51.57
CA THR A 414 11.97 12.90 -51.70
C THR A 414 12.49 13.45 -50.36
N TRP A 415 12.20 12.77 -49.25
CA TRP A 415 12.66 13.22 -47.94
C TRP A 415 14.16 13.10 -47.77
N PRO A 416 14.85 14.02 -47.06
CA PRO A 416 16.26 13.96 -46.82
C PRO A 416 16.69 12.63 -46.18
N ALA A 417 17.81 12.07 -46.64
CA ALA A 417 18.27 10.74 -46.23
C ALA A 417 18.49 10.63 -44.70
N GLU A 418 18.89 11.73 -44.04
CA GLU A 418 19.15 11.82 -42.60
C GLU A 418 17.88 11.60 -41.72
N TRP A 419 16.69 11.69 -42.30
CA TRP A 419 15.44 11.42 -41.59
C TRP A 419 15.05 9.96 -41.56
N ARG A 420 15.60 9.12 -42.49
CA ARG A 420 15.20 7.72 -42.64
C ARG A 420 15.42 6.88 -41.39
N ALA A 421 16.45 7.17 -40.59
CA ALA A 421 16.73 6.46 -39.34
C ALA A 421 15.88 6.91 -38.16
N MET A 422 15.33 8.15 -38.23
CA MET A 422 14.55 8.74 -37.16
C MET A 422 13.05 8.50 -37.32
N VAL A 423 12.58 8.32 -38.55
CA VAL A 423 11.13 8.11 -38.83
C VAL A 423 10.78 6.64 -38.55
N PRO A 424 9.76 6.36 -37.72
CA PRO A 424 9.45 5.01 -37.26
C PRO A 424 8.92 4.07 -38.33
N ALA A 425 8.57 4.58 -39.51
CA ALA A 425 8.07 3.76 -40.61
C ALA A 425 8.47 4.33 -41.96
N GLN A 426 8.71 3.47 -42.93
CA GLN A 426 8.73 3.86 -44.35
C GLN A 426 7.32 4.28 -44.79
N ILE A 427 7.18 5.49 -45.33
CA ILE A 427 5.90 6.01 -45.84
C ILE A 427 5.76 5.60 -47.30
N GLY A 428 4.83 4.72 -47.58
CA GLY A 428 4.55 4.14 -48.90
C GLY A 428 3.46 4.89 -49.68
N ARG A 429 2.78 4.16 -50.54
CA ARG A 429 1.72 4.71 -51.44
C ARG A 429 0.53 5.23 -50.62
N LEU A 430 -0.23 6.15 -51.24
CA LEU A 430 -1.53 6.54 -50.75
C LEU A 430 -2.52 5.38 -51.03
N ILE A 431 -3.30 5.05 -50.00
CA ILE A 431 -4.42 4.12 -50.06
C ILE A 431 -5.68 4.99 -50.10
N ASP A 432 -6.48 4.84 -51.15
CA ASP A 432 -7.74 5.56 -51.36
C ASP A 432 -8.89 4.56 -51.20
N ARG A 433 -9.74 4.82 -50.21
CA ARG A 433 -10.96 4.05 -49.89
C ARG A 433 -12.23 4.91 -49.98
N THR A 434 -12.19 5.95 -50.78
CA THR A 434 -13.36 6.81 -51.00
C THR A 434 -14.49 6.10 -51.73
N SER A 435 -14.18 5.03 -52.50
CA SER A 435 -15.18 4.19 -53.16
C SER A 435 -15.89 3.23 -52.20
N ASP A 436 -15.32 2.99 -51.04
CA ASP A 436 -15.84 2.13 -49.99
C ASP A 436 -16.48 3.01 -48.89
N ALA A 437 -16.94 2.38 -47.78
CA ALA A 437 -17.41 3.10 -46.61
C ALA A 437 -16.30 3.78 -45.79
N GLY A 438 -15.04 3.80 -46.28
CA GLY A 438 -13.85 4.21 -45.58
C GLY A 438 -13.33 3.12 -44.65
N GLY A 439 -12.04 3.17 -44.26
CA GLY A 439 -11.42 2.30 -43.26
C GLY A 439 -11.81 2.67 -41.84
N THR A 440 -11.69 1.75 -40.90
CA THR A 440 -11.85 1.98 -39.46
C THR A 440 -10.60 1.58 -38.72
N LEU A 441 -10.41 2.05 -37.49
CA LEU A 441 -9.39 1.49 -36.60
C LEU A 441 -9.92 0.16 -36.01
N SER A 442 -9.16 -0.92 -36.19
CA SER A 442 -9.58 -2.27 -35.80
C SER A 442 -8.73 -2.88 -34.69
N ALA A 443 -7.43 -2.58 -34.66
CA ALA A 443 -6.51 -3.04 -33.62
C ALA A 443 -5.84 -1.83 -32.97
N ILE A 444 -6.14 -1.62 -31.69
CA ILE A 444 -5.66 -0.49 -30.88
C ILE A 444 -4.95 -1.06 -29.66
N ASP A 445 -3.74 -0.58 -29.40
CA ASP A 445 -2.99 -0.89 -28.19
C ASP A 445 -3.47 -0.01 -27.02
N TYR A 446 -4.42 -0.54 -26.25
CA TYR A 446 -4.94 0.13 -25.07
C TYR A 446 -3.98 0.16 -23.87
N ALA A 447 -2.85 -0.51 -23.94
CA ALA A 447 -1.78 -0.37 -22.94
C ALA A 447 -0.95 0.90 -23.18
N SER A 448 -1.01 1.45 -24.40
CA SER A 448 -0.35 2.72 -24.72
C SER A 448 -1.07 3.90 -24.06
N PRO A 449 -0.34 4.87 -23.46
CA PRO A 449 -0.92 6.09 -22.88
C PRO A 449 -1.78 6.91 -23.86
N VAL A 450 -1.58 6.78 -25.17
CA VAL A 450 -2.41 7.42 -26.19
C VAL A 450 -3.84 6.90 -26.17
N PHE A 451 -4.00 5.60 -25.88
CA PHE A 451 -5.29 4.92 -26.00
C PHE A 451 -5.84 4.38 -24.66
N GLU A 452 -5.07 4.44 -23.59
CA GLU A 452 -5.45 3.94 -22.27
C GLU A 452 -6.79 4.51 -21.78
N LEU A 453 -7.01 5.81 -21.99
CA LEU A 453 -8.28 6.49 -21.63
C LEU A 453 -9.50 5.81 -22.26
N PHE A 454 -9.37 5.26 -23.48
CA PHE A 454 -10.46 4.66 -24.26
C PHE A 454 -10.74 3.19 -23.89
N ASN A 455 -9.97 2.60 -22.97
CA ASN A 455 -10.20 1.25 -22.46
C ASN A 455 -11.35 1.17 -21.44
N ALA A 456 -11.73 2.30 -20.82
CA ALA A 456 -12.80 2.36 -19.84
C ALA A 456 -14.18 2.27 -20.50
N PRO A 457 -15.18 1.62 -19.88
CA PRO A 457 -16.56 1.61 -20.38
C PRO A 457 -17.10 3.03 -20.54
N ARG A 458 -17.69 3.34 -21.71
CA ARG A 458 -18.26 4.65 -22.07
C ARG A 458 -17.25 5.80 -22.21
N SER A 459 -15.97 5.52 -22.36
CA SER A 459 -14.92 6.53 -22.59
C SER A 459 -14.86 7.04 -24.04
N GLY A 460 -15.72 6.54 -24.92
CA GLY A 460 -15.74 6.80 -26.37
C GLY A 460 -15.04 5.66 -27.13
N ASP A 461 -15.41 5.48 -28.39
CA ASP A 461 -14.81 4.52 -29.28
C ASP A 461 -14.53 5.13 -30.66
N PHE A 462 -13.64 4.48 -31.41
CA PHE A 462 -13.26 4.88 -32.75
C PHE A 462 -14.14 4.23 -33.83
N SER A 463 -15.20 3.51 -33.49
CA SER A 463 -16.01 2.72 -34.41
C SER A 463 -16.77 3.59 -35.44
N THR A 464 -17.03 4.85 -35.09
CA THR A 464 -17.71 5.80 -35.98
C THR A 464 -16.73 6.60 -36.86
N ALA A 465 -15.44 6.61 -36.51
CA ALA A 465 -14.43 7.27 -37.33
C ALA A 465 -14.18 6.50 -38.63
N ARG A 466 -14.17 7.26 -39.73
CA ARG A 466 -13.92 6.74 -41.09
C ARG A 466 -12.71 7.41 -41.69
N PHE A 467 -11.83 6.58 -42.27
CA PHE A 467 -10.60 7.01 -42.93
C PHE A 467 -10.72 6.71 -44.42
N TYR A 468 -10.95 7.73 -45.19
CA TYR A 468 -11.15 7.60 -46.62
C TYR A 468 -9.81 7.51 -47.37
N ARG A 469 -8.77 8.12 -46.81
CA ARG A 469 -7.40 8.08 -47.36
C ARG A 469 -6.39 7.96 -46.25
N TYR A 470 -5.33 7.19 -46.48
CA TYR A 470 -4.20 7.08 -45.57
C TYR A 470 -2.96 6.56 -46.29
N ARG A 471 -1.78 6.80 -45.73
CA ARG A 471 -0.52 6.27 -46.25
C ARG A 471 -0.28 4.86 -45.75
N ALA A 472 0.18 3.97 -46.66
CA ALA A 472 0.73 2.68 -46.26
C ALA A 472 2.03 2.92 -45.47
N LEU A 473 2.10 2.39 -44.24
CA LEU A 473 3.28 2.47 -43.41
C LEU A 473 3.94 1.11 -43.28
N ALA A 474 5.28 1.04 -43.50
CA ALA A 474 6.09 -0.14 -43.20
C ALA A 474 6.97 0.17 -41.99
N PRO A 475 6.62 -0.33 -40.77
CA PRO A 475 7.33 -0.03 -39.55
C PRO A 475 8.79 -0.47 -39.58
N GLN A 476 9.70 0.30 -38.96
CA GLN A 476 11.07 -0.07 -38.69
C GLN A 476 11.12 -1.21 -37.66
N PRO A 477 12.21 -2.01 -37.61
CA PRO A 477 12.33 -3.15 -36.68
C PRO A 477 12.16 -2.78 -35.18
N ASN A 478 12.53 -1.55 -34.80
CA ASN A 478 12.47 -1.05 -33.43
C ASN A 478 11.24 -0.16 -33.18
N ALA A 479 10.33 -0.05 -34.13
CA ALA A 479 9.16 0.79 -34.01
C ALA A 479 7.97 0.01 -33.45
N ALA A 480 7.22 0.62 -32.56
CA ALA A 480 5.98 0.09 -32.01
C ALA A 480 4.77 0.56 -32.84
N VAL A 481 3.85 -0.35 -33.14
CA VAL A 481 2.60 -0.02 -33.82
C VAL A 481 1.50 0.09 -32.77
N LEU A 482 1.02 1.31 -32.56
CA LEU A 482 0.00 1.64 -31.53
C LEU A 482 -1.44 1.46 -32.01
N ALA A 483 -1.68 1.57 -33.33
CA ALA A 483 -3.01 1.34 -33.93
C ALA A 483 -2.89 0.84 -35.37
N ARG A 484 -3.88 0.06 -35.83
CA ARG A 484 -4.00 -0.43 -37.20
C ARG A 484 -5.41 -0.16 -37.73
N PHE A 485 -5.47 -0.01 -39.06
CA PHE A 485 -6.74 0.00 -39.79
C PHE A 485 -7.33 -1.41 -39.94
N ASP A 486 -8.56 -1.50 -40.43
CA ASP A 486 -9.29 -2.73 -40.67
C ASP A 486 -8.65 -3.64 -41.75
N ASP A 487 -7.80 -3.09 -42.63
CA ASP A 487 -6.99 -3.81 -43.60
C ASP A 487 -5.62 -4.26 -43.02
N ASN A 488 -5.44 -4.14 -41.69
CA ASN A 488 -4.21 -4.42 -40.95
C ASN A 488 -3.03 -3.47 -41.25
N SER A 489 -3.23 -2.42 -42.05
CA SER A 489 -2.22 -1.38 -42.26
C SER A 489 -1.98 -0.58 -40.98
N PRO A 490 -0.73 -0.27 -40.59
CA PRO A 490 -0.45 0.56 -39.44
C PRO A 490 -1.04 1.97 -39.57
N ALA A 491 -1.74 2.45 -38.54
CA ALA A 491 -2.34 3.79 -38.48
C ALA A 491 -1.49 4.77 -37.67
N LEU A 492 -0.96 4.31 -36.53
CA LEU A 492 -0.07 5.09 -35.66
C LEU A 492 1.15 4.24 -35.32
N VAL A 493 2.35 4.76 -35.59
CA VAL A 493 3.62 4.10 -35.33
C VAL A 493 4.53 5.04 -34.56
N GLU A 494 5.23 4.54 -33.54
CA GLU A 494 6.18 5.31 -32.75
C GLU A 494 7.58 4.66 -32.71
N GLN A 495 8.58 5.50 -32.43
CA GLN A 495 9.95 5.06 -32.15
C GLN A 495 10.63 6.07 -31.20
N PRO A 496 11.35 5.60 -30.17
CA PRO A 496 12.21 6.47 -29.38
C PRO A 496 13.42 6.93 -30.21
N VAL A 497 13.82 8.18 -30.09
CA VAL A 497 14.95 8.78 -30.81
C VAL A 497 15.72 9.70 -29.84
N GLY A 498 16.92 9.28 -29.43
CA GLY A 498 17.63 9.97 -28.35
C GLY A 498 16.79 9.95 -27.07
N GLU A 499 16.65 11.11 -26.46
CA GLU A 499 15.78 11.30 -25.29
C GLU A 499 14.31 11.60 -25.69
N GLY A 500 14.01 11.85 -26.96
CA GLY A 500 12.69 12.15 -27.48
C GLY A 500 12.00 10.97 -28.13
N LYS A 501 10.96 11.25 -28.91
CA LYS A 501 10.26 10.25 -29.69
C LYS A 501 9.69 10.81 -30.98
N VAL A 502 9.58 9.96 -31.98
CA VAL A 502 8.97 10.29 -33.27
C VAL A 502 7.75 9.41 -33.49
N LEU A 503 6.64 10.02 -33.86
CA LEU A 503 5.40 9.35 -34.22
C LEU A 503 5.03 9.66 -35.65
N VAL A 504 4.42 8.69 -36.34
CA VAL A 504 3.80 8.87 -37.64
C VAL A 504 2.34 8.48 -37.54
N TRP A 505 1.45 9.40 -37.88
CA TRP A 505 0.02 9.17 -38.04
C TRP A 505 -0.32 9.06 -39.53
N ALA A 506 -0.87 7.94 -39.98
CA ALA A 506 -0.98 7.59 -41.38
C ALA A 506 -2.00 8.39 -42.18
N SER A 507 -2.99 9.04 -41.55
CA SER A 507 -4.03 9.83 -42.19
C SER A 507 -3.89 11.33 -41.89
N SER A 508 -4.80 12.16 -42.39
CA SER A 508 -4.82 13.58 -42.01
C SER A 508 -5.39 13.77 -40.59
N VAL A 509 -5.18 14.96 -40.05
CA VAL A 509 -5.78 15.43 -38.77
C VAL A 509 -6.86 16.46 -38.97
N ASP A 510 -7.20 16.71 -40.23
CA ASP A 510 -8.32 17.54 -40.70
C ASP A 510 -9.42 16.66 -41.30
N ALA A 511 -10.51 17.29 -41.76
CA ALA A 511 -11.65 16.60 -42.38
C ALA A 511 -11.43 16.23 -43.88
N TYR A 512 -10.17 16.30 -44.37
CA TYR A 512 -9.90 16.07 -45.79
C TYR A 512 -9.79 14.56 -46.14
N TRP A 513 -9.13 13.78 -45.30
CA TRP A 513 -8.96 12.32 -45.47
C TRP A 513 -9.81 11.48 -44.55
N THR A 514 -10.39 12.07 -43.51
CA THR A 514 -11.11 11.35 -42.46
C THR A 514 -12.25 12.20 -41.89
N ASN A 515 -13.24 11.56 -41.30
CA ASN A 515 -14.25 12.28 -40.51
C ASN A 515 -13.88 12.31 -39.00
N LEU A 516 -12.68 11.83 -38.62
CA LEU A 516 -12.22 11.75 -37.22
C LEU A 516 -12.34 13.10 -36.47
N PRO A 517 -12.00 14.28 -37.05
CA PRO A 517 -12.14 15.57 -36.37
C PRO A 517 -13.58 15.93 -35.98
N LEU A 518 -14.56 15.30 -36.60
CA LEU A 518 -15.97 15.50 -36.31
C LEU A 518 -16.54 14.51 -35.31
N GLN A 519 -15.70 13.59 -34.81
CA GLN A 519 -16.10 12.56 -33.84
C GLN A 519 -15.79 13.01 -32.41
N PRO A 520 -16.61 12.64 -31.40
CA PRO A 520 -16.39 12.99 -30.01
C PRO A 520 -15.03 12.52 -29.46
N VAL A 521 -14.45 11.46 -30.03
CA VAL A 521 -13.16 10.90 -29.61
C VAL A 521 -11.95 11.73 -30.06
N PHE A 522 -12.14 12.66 -31.02
CA PHE A 522 -11.02 13.43 -31.58
C PHE A 522 -10.28 14.26 -30.51
N LEU A 523 -11.04 15.04 -29.75
CA LEU A 523 -10.48 15.92 -28.75
C LEU A 523 -9.65 15.17 -27.70
N PRO A 524 -10.20 14.16 -27.00
CA PRO A 524 -9.39 13.41 -26.04
C PRO A 524 -8.23 12.65 -26.70
N PHE A 525 -8.40 12.14 -27.93
CA PHE A 525 -7.32 11.48 -28.67
C PHE A 525 -6.16 12.44 -28.95
N VAL A 526 -6.44 13.64 -29.49
CA VAL A 526 -5.41 14.65 -29.79
C VAL A 526 -4.67 15.07 -28.52
N HIS A 527 -5.41 15.26 -27.40
CA HIS A 527 -4.78 15.58 -26.11
C HIS A 527 -3.87 14.46 -25.61
N GLN A 528 -4.30 13.20 -25.62
CA GLN A 528 -3.46 12.07 -25.20
C GLN A 528 -2.25 11.90 -26.13
N LEU A 529 -2.47 12.05 -27.45
CA LEU A 529 -1.39 12.01 -28.43
C LEU A 529 -0.36 13.13 -28.17
N GLY A 530 -0.84 14.35 -27.92
CA GLY A 530 0.02 15.51 -27.60
C GLY A 530 0.79 15.34 -26.30
N LYS A 531 0.14 14.85 -25.24
CA LYS A 531 0.78 14.54 -23.96
C LYS A 531 1.85 13.46 -24.14
N PHE A 532 1.51 12.38 -24.80
CA PHE A 532 2.42 11.26 -25.03
C PHE A 532 3.61 11.65 -25.90
N ALA A 533 3.37 12.35 -27.02
CA ALA A 533 4.42 12.80 -27.92
C ALA A 533 5.32 13.86 -27.24
N GLY A 534 4.73 14.82 -26.55
CA GLY A 534 5.45 15.87 -25.82
C GLY A 534 6.05 15.42 -24.49
N ARG A 535 5.93 14.15 -24.13
CA ARG A 535 6.37 13.60 -22.81
C ARG A 535 5.86 14.47 -21.65
N TYR A 536 4.60 14.88 -21.74
CA TYR A 536 3.96 15.68 -20.71
C TYR A 536 3.24 14.78 -19.71
N ALA A 537 3.55 14.95 -18.44
CA ALA A 537 2.76 14.41 -17.35
C ALA A 537 1.97 15.55 -16.71
N ASP A 538 0.72 15.29 -16.32
CA ASP A 538 -0.08 16.28 -15.58
C ASP A 538 0.65 16.62 -14.27
N PRO A 539 0.82 17.90 -13.92
CA PRO A 539 1.48 18.32 -12.70
C PRO A 539 0.79 17.72 -11.49
N ARG A 540 1.52 16.93 -10.72
CA ARG A 540 0.99 16.36 -9.47
C ARG A 540 1.24 17.35 -8.34
N PRO A 541 0.23 17.66 -7.53
CA PRO A 541 0.40 18.59 -6.42
C PRO A 541 1.25 18.01 -5.29
N TRP A 542 1.37 16.69 -5.18
CA TRP A 542 2.18 15.99 -4.19
C TRP A 542 2.53 14.56 -4.62
N PHE A 543 3.50 13.98 -3.94
CA PHE A 543 4.00 12.61 -4.09
C PHE A 543 3.89 11.85 -2.77
N THR A 544 3.96 10.52 -2.84
CA THR A 544 3.93 9.64 -1.66
C THR A 544 5.35 9.31 -1.20
N ALA A 545 5.57 9.20 0.10
CA ALA A 545 6.84 8.73 0.65
C ALA A 545 7.13 7.29 0.18
N GLY A 546 8.37 7.02 -0.23
CA GLY A 546 8.79 5.78 -0.86
C GLY A 546 8.59 5.74 -2.38
N GLU A 547 7.90 6.72 -2.98
CA GLU A 547 7.73 6.81 -4.42
C GLU A 547 9.05 7.18 -5.13
N VAL A 548 9.27 6.58 -6.31
CA VAL A 548 10.42 6.91 -7.16
C VAL A 548 10.00 8.01 -8.14
N LEU A 549 10.53 9.19 -7.95
CA LEU A 549 10.36 10.33 -8.85
C LEU A 549 11.33 10.21 -10.03
N ASP A 550 10.80 10.14 -11.23
CA ASP A 550 11.56 10.18 -12.48
C ASP A 550 11.58 11.61 -13.04
N LEU A 551 12.66 12.34 -12.83
CA LEU A 551 12.81 13.73 -13.27
C LEU A 551 12.73 13.89 -14.80
N SER A 552 13.02 12.84 -15.57
CA SER A 552 12.92 12.88 -17.02
C SER A 552 11.47 12.96 -17.52
N ARG A 553 10.52 12.48 -16.71
CA ARG A 553 9.08 12.56 -16.98
C ARG A 553 8.41 13.81 -16.44
N HIS A 554 9.07 14.47 -15.49
CA HIS A 554 8.56 15.66 -14.79
C HIS A 554 9.32 16.92 -15.26
N GLY A 555 9.23 17.19 -16.57
CA GLY A 555 9.87 18.37 -17.18
C GLY A 555 9.45 19.69 -16.58
N GLU A 556 8.24 19.78 -16.01
CA GLU A 556 7.76 20.94 -15.28
C GLU A 556 8.56 21.25 -14.02
N LEU A 557 9.20 20.25 -13.41
CA LEU A 557 10.08 20.45 -12.24
C LEU A 557 11.46 20.97 -12.64
N THR A 558 11.97 20.55 -13.78
CA THR A 558 13.34 20.83 -14.23
C THR A 558 13.45 22.02 -15.18
N ALA A 559 12.40 22.33 -15.97
CA ALA A 559 12.39 23.38 -16.97
C ALA A 559 12.87 24.78 -16.50
N PRO A 560 12.55 25.26 -15.28
CA PRO A 560 13.02 26.55 -14.80
C PRO A 560 14.55 26.68 -14.68
N PHE A 561 15.24 25.54 -14.53
CA PHE A 561 16.68 25.49 -14.30
C PHE A 561 17.48 25.19 -15.58
N LEU A 562 16.81 24.70 -16.62
CA LEU A 562 17.43 24.25 -17.86
C LEU A 562 17.40 25.31 -18.98
N GLY A 563 16.88 26.51 -18.71
CA GLY A 563 16.77 27.55 -19.75
C GLY A 563 15.81 27.23 -20.89
N GLY A 564 14.92 26.26 -20.70
CA GLY A 564 13.96 25.74 -21.65
C GLY A 564 14.11 24.23 -21.89
N ARG A 565 13.02 23.59 -22.36
CA ARG A 565 13.07 22.17 -22.75
C ARG A 565 14.03 22.00 -23.93
N GLY A 566 14.99 21.09 -23.80
CA GLY A 566 15.98 20.79 -24.85
C GLY A 566 17.35 21.36 -24.63
N SER A 567 17.63 22.09 -23.53
CA SER A 567 18.98 22.42 -23.13
C SER A 567 19.59 21.26 -22.31
N ASP A 568 20.92 21.18 -22.29
CA ASP A 568 21.76 20.10 -21.78
C ASP A 568 21.09 19.25 -20.66
N SER A 569 20.68 18.03 -21.00
CA SER A 569 20.16 17.03 -20.05
C SER A 569 21.18 16.67 -18.95
N THR A 570 22.42 17.07 -19.10
CA THR A 570 23.53 16.89 -18.15
C THR A 570 23.63 18.00 -17.10
N THR A 571 22.77 19.02 -17.13
CA THR A 571 22.79 20.10 -16.14
C THR A 571 22.61 19.52 -14.74
N GLU A 572 23.60 19.72 -13.89
CA GLU A 572 23.55 19.29 -12.49
C GLU A 572 22.54 20.14 -11.71
N LEU A 573 21.58 19.47 -11.12
CA LEU A 573 20.63 20.01 -10.17
C LEU A 573 20.93 19.49 -8.76
N VAL A 574 20.41 20.15 -7.77
CA VAL A 574 20.51 19.75 -6.37
C VAL A 574 19.11 19.54 -5.82
N LEU A 575 18.81 18.33 -5.36
CA LEU A 575 17.64 18.04 -4.55
C LEU A 575 18.01 18.14 -3.08
N GLN A 576 17.31 18.97 -2.32
CA GLN A 576 17.44 19.05 -0.87
C GLN A 576 16.22 18.42 -0.21
N SER A 577 16.44 17.44 0.69
CA SER A 577 15.37 16.79 1.46
C SER A 577 14.85 17.70 2.60
N PRO A 578 13.70 17.36 3.22
CA PRO A 578 13.19 18.04 4.41
C PRO A 578 14.18 18.08 5.58
N SER A 579 14.98 17.03 5.78
CA SER A 579 16.05 16.98 6.79
C SER A 579 17.28 17.83 6.45
N GLY A 580 17.36 18.34 5.20
CA GLY A 580 18.48 19.17 4.72
C GLY A 580 19.56 18.38 3.98
N GLU A 581 19.43 17.09 3.78
CA GLU A 581 20.32 16.28 2.96
C GLU A 581 20.29 16.78 1.51
N ARG A 582 21.46 16.82 0.85
CA ARG A 582 21.61 17.31 -0.50
C ARG A 582 22.09 16.22 -1.43
N THR A 583 21.28 15.89 -2.42
CA THR A 583 21.60 14.91 -3.46
C THR A 583 21.79 15.59 -4.80
N ARG A 584 22.86 15.27 -5.52
CA ARG A 584 23.06 15.73 -6.90
C ARG A 584 22.25 14.89 -7.85
N VAL A 585 21.53 15.54 -8.72
CA VAL A 585 20.60 14.92 -9.66
C VAL A 585 20.77 15.54 -11.05
N THR A 586 20.30 14.85 -12.07
CA THR A 586 20.29 15.33 -13.45
C THR A 586 18.87 15.23 -14.00
N ALA A 587 18.53 16.08 -14.94
CA ALA A 587 17.20 16.04 -15.58
C ALA A 587 16.98 14.75 -16.40
N ALA A 588 18.07 14.19 -16.92
CA ALA A 588 18.06 12.91 -17.64
C ALA A 588 19.44 12.23 -17.45
N GLY A 589 19.58 10.96 -17.83
CA GLY A 589 20.84 10.22 -17.70
C GLY A 589 20.90 9.36 -16.43
N ALA A 590 22.10 9.25 -15.81
CA ALA A 590 22.30 8.24 -14.75
C ALA A 590 21.61 8.54 -13.40
N ASN A 591 21.35 9.81 -13.08
CA ASN A 591 20.88 10.25 -11.75
C ASN A 591 19.54 10.99 -11.81
N HIS A 592 18.60 10.53 -12.63
CA HIS A 592 17.27 11.14 -12.77
C HIS A 592 16.19 10.47 -11.91
N LEU A 593 16.45 9.25 -11.39
CA LEU A 593 15.54 8.52 -10.55
C LEU A 593 15.86 8.79 -9.07
N LEU A 594 14.85 9.20 -8.32
CA LEU A 594 14.98 9.63 -6.93
C LEU A 594 13.91 8.97 -6.07
N THR A 595 14.31 8.33 -5.00
CA THR A 595 13.35 7.83 -4.00
C THR A 595 13.07 8.93 -2.97
N LEU A 596 11.80 9.33 -2.85
CA LEU A 596 11.33 10.36 -1.91
C LEU A 596 10.98 9.70 -0.57
N ARG A 597 11.91 9.68 0.39
CA ARG A 597 11.73 8.89 1.63
C ARG A 597 11.14 9.67 2.80
N GLU A 598 11.30 11.00 2.81
CA GLU A 598 10.93 11.86 3.93
C GLU A 598 9.63 12.58 3.63
N GLN A 599 8.74 12.69 4.61
CA GLN A 599 7.56 13.55 4.53
C GLN A 599 7.96 15.03 4.63
N GLY A 600 7.32 15.88 3.84
CA GLY A 600 7.54 17.33 3.84
C GLY A 600 7.85 17.89 2.47
N PHE A 601 8.59 18.97 2.44
CA PHE A 601 8.95 19.64 1.20
C PHE A 601 10.39 19.39 0.83
N TYR A 602 10.62 18.70 -0.27
CA TYR A 602 11.88 18.71 -0.97
C TYR A 602 12.00 20.00 -1.78
N GLU A 603 13.24 20.43 -2.04
CA GLU A 603 13.52 21.59 -2.88
C GLU A 603 14.48 21.22 -4.00
N LEU A 604 13.98 21.27 -5.25
CA LEU A 604 14.80 21.10 -6.45
C LEU A 604 15.32 22.46 -6.91
N ARG A 605 16.62 22.59 -7.13
CA ARG A 605 17.25 23.86 -7.54
C ARG A 605 18.45 23.63 -8.46
N GLY A 606 18.77 24.64 -9.26
CA GLY A 606 20.03 24.71 -9.98
C GLY A 606 21.20 24.84 -9.00
N ARG A 607 22.41 24.50 -9.46
CA ARG A 607 23.64 24.55 -8.64
C ARG A 607 23.87 25.93 -8.01
N ASP A 608 23.61 27.00 -8.79
CA ASP A 608 23.86 28.39 -8.40
C ASP A 608 22.61 29.09 -7.82
N THR A 609 21.49 28.36 -7.70
CA THR A 609 20.26 28.94 -7.16
C THR A 609 20.31 28.98 -5.64
N PRO A 610 19.97 30.10 -4.98
CA PRO A 610 19.95 30.21 -3.52
C PRO A 610 18.96 29.21 -2.88
N VAL A 611 19.24 28.80 -1.64
CA VAL A 611 18.32 27.97 -0.85
C VAL A 611 17.03 28.74 -0.57
N GLY A 612 15.90 28.10 -0.74
CA GLY A 612 14.57 28.70 -0.55
C GLY A 612 13.95 29.31 -1.80
N SER A 613 14.72 29.41 -2.92
CA SER A 613 14.21 29.88 -4.22
C SER A 613 14.10 28.79 -5.28
N GLY A 614 14.28 27.52 -4.87
CA GLY A 614 14.08 26.36 -5.71
C GLY A 614 12.61 25.99 -5.86
N ARG A 615 12.34 24.96 -6.68
CA ARG A 615 10.99 24.44 -6.88
C ARG A 615 10.65 23.43 -5.76
N PRO A 616 9.58 23.66 -5.00
CA PRO A 616 9.18 22.75 -3.95
C PRO A 616 8.52 21.48 -4.55
N ILE A 617 8.80 20.35 -3.94
CA ILE A 617 8.13 19.05 -4.21
C ILE A 617 7.55 18.59 -2.89
N ALA A 618 6.22 18.46 -2.82
CA ALA A 618 5.55 18.03 -1.61
C ALA A 618 5.49 16.49 -1.56
N VAL A 619 5.82 15.92 -0.40
CA VAL A 619 5.79 14.48 -0.15
C VAL A 619 5.00 14.21 1.12
N ASN A 620 4.06 13.29 1.05
CA ASN A 620 3.20 12.91 2.17
C ASN A 620 3.31 11.42 2.47
N VAL A 621 2.90 11.02 3.66
CA VAL A 621 2.60 9.63 3.97
C VAL A 621 1.49 9.14 3.04
N ASP A 622 1.50 7.87 2.67
CA ASP A 622 0.41 7.29 1.88
C ASP A 622 -0.90 7.41 2.69
N PRO A 623 -1.93 8.08 2.17
CA PRO A 623 -3.22 8.19 2.85
C PRO A 623 -3.87 6.83 3.19
N ALA A 624 -3.44 5.77 2.52
CA ALA A 624 -3.87 4.41 2.80
C ALA A 624 -3.34 3.88 4.15
N GLU A 625 -2.26 4.45 4.70
CA GLU A 625 -1.72 4.12 6.03
C GLU A 625 -2.65 4.55 7.18
N ALA A 626 -3.58 5.48 6.94
CA ALA A 626 -4.65 5.82 7.87
C ALA A 626 -5.69 4.70 8.03
N ASP A 627 -5.72 3.70 7.14
CA ASP A 627 -6.54 2.49 7.31
C ASP A 627 -5.84 1.50 8.26
N LEU A 628 -6.08 1.69 9.55
CA LEU A 628 -5.54 0.87 10.63
C LEU A 628 -6.27 -0.49 10.78
N THR A 629 -6.89 -1.00 9.70
CA THR A 629 -7.54 -2.32 9.70
C THR A 629 -6.49 -3.40 9.96
N HIS A 630 -6.74 -4.20 11.01
CA HIS A 630 -5.80 -5.19 11.51
C HIS A 630 -5.87 -6.51 10.72
N LEU A 631 -4.71 -7.07 10.41
CA LEU A 631 -4.50 -8.41 9.88
C LEU A 631 -4.28 -9.38 11.05
N ASP A 632 -4.92 -10.54 11.05
CA ASP A 632 -4.58 -11.58 12.03
C ASP A 632 -3.13 -12.05 11.82
N PRO A 633 -2.22 -11.85 12.81
CA PRO A 633 -0.84 -12.30 12.68
C PRO A 633 -0.68 -13.79 12.42
N GLN A 634 -1.66 -14.60 12.81
CA GLN A 634 -1.65 -16.06 12.57
C GLN A 634 -1.95 -16.39 11.11
N GLU A 635 -2.74 -15.58 10.43
CA GLU A 635 -2.96 -15.69 8.98
C GLU A 635 -1.64 -15.48 8.22
N MET A 636 -0.88 -14.44 8.58
CA MET A 636 0.46 -14.21 8.02
C MET A 636 1.39 -15.42 8.27
N VAL A 637 1.48 -15.89 9.52
CA VAL A 637 2.35 -17.03 9.87
C VAL A 637 1.95 -18.27 9.07
N ALA A 638 0.67 -18.56 8.95
CA ALA A 638 0.17 -19.71 8.19
C ALA A 638 0.55 -19.61 6.70
N ALA A 639 0.42 -18.43 6.10
CA ALA A 639 0.71 -18.21 4.69
C ALA A 639 2.21 -18.41 4.37
N VAL A 640 3.11 -17.88 5.21
CA VAL A 640 4.56 -17.94 4.95
C VAL A 640 5.22 -19.26 5.37
N THR A 641 4.49 -20.14 6.09
CA THR A 641 4.97 -21.47 6.50
C THR A 641 4.32 -22.61 5.70
N ALA A 642 3.35 -22.33 4.83
CA ALA A 642 2.69 -23.34 4.00
C ALA A 642 3.58 -23.77 2.82
N VAL A 643 3.78 -25.08 2.65
CA VAL A 643 4.48 -25.65 1.48
C VAL A 643 3.44 -26.15 0.49
N ASN A 644 3.43 -25.59 -0.74
CA ASN A 644 2.62 -26.03 -1.89
C ASN A 644 1.10 -26.19 -1.67
N GLY A 645 0.50 -25.37 -0.82
CA GLY A 645 -0.94 -25.50 -0.53
C GLY A 645 -1.32 -26.70 0.33
N GLU A 646 -0.40 -27.62 0.63
CA GLU A 646 -0.56 -28.67 1.63
C GLU A 646 0.00 -28.16 2.97
N ARG A 647 -0.86 -28.12 3.97
CA ARG A 647 -0.43 -27.93 5.36
C ARG A 647 0.50 -29.08 5.73
N LEU A 648 1.75 -28.79 6.09
CA LEU A 648 2.66 -29.79 6.61
C LEU A 648 1.98 -30.56 7.75
N PRO A 649 2.07 -31.91 7.78
CA PRO A 649 1.68 -32.69 8.97
C PRO A 649 2.64 -32.30 10.11
N GLY A 650 2.22 -31.38 10.96
CA GLY A 650 3.04 -30.77 12.03
C GLY A 650 3.00 -29.24 12.03
N SER A 651 2.56 -28.58 10.96
CA SER A 651 2.13 -27.18 10.95
C SER A 651 0.74 -27.00 11.61
N ASP A 652 0.16 -28.03 12.17
CA ASP A 652 -0.79 -27.95 13.27
C ASP A 652 -0.17 -27.29 14.51
N LEU A 653 0.53 -26.20 14.32
CA LEU A 653 0.58 -25.05 15.23
C LEU A 653 -0.77 -24.31 15.15
N ASN A 654 -1.82 -25.07 14.91
CA ASN A 654 -3.10 -24.74 15.43
C ASN A 654 -2.86 -24.52 16.91
N LEU A 655 -2.99 -23.31 17.35
CA LEU A 655 -3.52 -23.06 18.67
C LEU A 655 -4.82 -23.84 18.70
N ALA A 656 -4.72 -25.18 18.97
CA ALA A 656 -5.86 -26.03 19.10
C ALA A 656 -6.77 -25.27 20.05
N THR A 657 -7.96 -24.94 19.61
CA THR A 657 -8.90 -24.22 20.46
C THR A 657 -8.98 -24.96 21.79
N PRO A 658 -9.28 -24.31 22.92
CA PRO A 658 -9.46 -25.00 24.18
C PRO A 658 -10.32 -26.27 24.04
N GLU A 659 -11.31 -26.26 23.13
CA GLU A 659 -12.17 -27.37 22.79
C GLU A 659 -11.43 -28.52 22.07
N GLU A 660 -10.52 -28.19 21.15
CA GLU A 660 -9.71 -29.20 20.43
C GLU A 660 -8.65 -29.83 21.32
N GLN A 661 -8.02 -29.04 22.22
CA GLN A 661 -7.05 -29.53 23.19
C GLN A 661 -7.72 -30.49 24.18
N GLU A 662 -8.92 -30.14 24.65
CA GLU A 662 -9.73 -30.99 25.52
C GLU A 662 -10.15 -32.26 24.79
N ARG A 663 -10.65 -32.17 23.54
CA ARG A 663 -11.09 -33.30 22.72
C ARG A 663 -9.95 -34.31 22.45
N ARG A 664 -8.71 -33.84 22.30
CA ARG A 664 -7.52 -34.71 22.13
C ARG A 664 -7.12 -35.41 23.41
N GLN A 665 -7.20 -34.73 24.56
CA GLN A 665 -6.73 -35.26 25.85
C GLN A 665 -7.77 -36.11 26.55
N ARG A 666 -9.07 -35.84 26.38
CA ARG A 666 -10.23 -36.53 26.96
C ARG A 666 -10.07 -36.81 28.47
N VAL A 667 -9.43 -35.90 29.22
CA VAL A 667 -9.16 -36.06 30.66
C VAL A 667 -10.46 -36.28 31.44
N TRP A 668 -11.55 -35.66 31.03
CA TRP A 668 -12.87 -35.83 31.62
C TRP A 668 -13.36 -37.25 31.63
N TRP A 669 -13.02 -38.07 30.61
CA TRP A 669 -13.41 -39.49 30.53
C TRP A 669 -12.76 -40.34 31.63
N TYR A 670 -11.48 -40.11 31.92
CA TYR A 670 -10.75 -40.78 33.01
C TYR A 670 -11.32 -40.38 34.37
N LEU A 671 -11.70 -39.11 34.54
CA LEU A 671 -12.32 -38.63 35.79
C LEU A 671 -13.73 -39.24 35.99
N LEU A 672 -14.49 -39.39 34.92
CA LEU A 672 -15.80 -40.10 34.96
C LEU A 672 -15.65 -41.56 35.32
N LEU A 673 -14.68 -42.27 34.71
CA LEU A 673 -14.39 -43.66 35.08
C LEU A 673 -13.97 -43.76 36.54
N GLY A 674 -13.09 -42.86 37.03
CA GLY A 674 -12.72 -42.81 38.42
C GLY A 674 -13.89 -42.61 39.36
N ALA A 675 -14.79 -41.69 39.04
CA ALA A 675 -16.03 -41.44 39.80
C ALA A 675 -16.92 -42.73 39.86
N LEU A 676 -17.06 -43.42 38.71
CA LEU A 676 -17.84 -44.65 38.62
C LEU A 676 -17.25 -45.78 39.51
N PHE A 677 -15.91 -45.93 39.47
CA PHE A 677 -15.21 -46.91 40.34
C PHE A 677 -15.39 -46.60 41.82
N LEU A 678 -15.30 -45.31 42.20
CA LEU A 678 -15.54 -44.90 43.58
C LEU A 678 -16.96 -45.12 44.03
N MET A 679 -17.97 -44.90 43.18
CA MET A 679 -19.39 -45.20 43.47
C MET A 679 -19.65 -46.69 43.60
N ALA A 680 -19.06 -47.51 42.72
CA ALA A 680 -19.13 -48.97 42.83
C ALA A 680 -18.48 -49.48 44.11
N GLY A 681 -17.30 -48.95 44.50
CA GLY A 681 -16.62 -49.25 45.74
C GLY A 681 -17.43 -48.86 46.98
N GLU A 682 -18.06 -47.67 46.94
CA GLU A 682 -18.96 -47.21 47.98
C GLU A 682 -20.14 -48.12 48.17
N THR A 683 -20.78 -48.51 47.06
CA THR A 683 -21.96 -49.40 47.07
C THR A 683 -21.60 -50.79 47.61
N ALA A 684 -20.47 -51.35 47.19
CA ALA A 684 -20.00 -52.64 47.66
C ALA A 684 -19.65 -52.60 49.16
N MET A 685 -19.01 -51.54 49.63
CA MET A 685 -18.66 -51.35 51.03
C MET A 685 -19.88 -51.06 51.90
N SER A 686 -20.82 -50.28 51.42
CA SER A 686 -22.12 -50.02 52.09
C SER A 686 -22.92 -51.30 52.26
N ASN A 687 -22.99 -52.13 51.20
CA ASN A 687 -23.66 -53.45 51.27
C ASN A 687 -22.99 -54.44 52.24
N ARG A 688 -21.65 -54.42 52.27
CA ARG A 688 -20.90 -55.28 53.18
C ARG A 688 -21.09 -54.87 54.64
N LEU A 689 -21.14 -53.59 54.91
CA LEU A 689 -21.42 -53.08 56.25
C LEU A 689 -22.90 -53.20 56.67
N SER A 690 -23.84 -53.29 55.74
CA SER A 690 -25.27 -53.55 55.98
C SER A 690 -25.51 -55.01 56.29
N ARG A 691 -24.73 -55.98 55.71
CA ARG A 691 -24.90 -57.43 55.96
C ARG A 691 -24.21 -57.90 57.28
N SER A 692 -23.39 -57.05 57.90
CA SER A 692 -22.72 -57.34 59.18
C SER A 692 -23.50 -56.81 60.38
N ARG A 693 -24.72 -56.34 60.17
CA ARG A 693 -25.74 -56.03 61.20
C ARG A 693 -26.88 -57.07 61.09
#